data_b03078454a40bd86e3ac3b1177b96c15
#
_entry.id   b03078454a40bd86e3ac3b1177b96c15
#
_cell.length_a   1.000
_cell.length_b   1.000
_cell.length_c   1.000
_cell.angle_alpha   90.00
_cell.angle_beta   90.00
_cell.angle_gamma   90.00
#
_symmetry.space_group_name_H-M   'P 1'
#
loop_
_entity.id
_entity.type
_entity.pdbx_description
1 polymer ?
#
loop_
_entity_poly.entity_id
_entity_poly.type
_entity_poly.pdbx_seq_one_letter_code
_entity_poly.pdbx_strand_id
1 'polypeptide(L)'
;MNSTFKVVFNKARGALMVVNEATSSVQAKGTKTVIAAAVTALMAGGAMAALPSDGVITNENLKEVGTTKLTSGMGQTVTIQTNGNVSQLIEDLKAVKDAQEEAKVAALRKAFGYDKEKNHSVMVGVTGGWNLMDETTAKIAAIGLLTATQDAEVVKKFASQTGYKVDDTLNLTGGYLDQTNSFTSDRETSVIIGDVDGTSSPIVLGVVGGSNYLSVSKNNANIVQNAGSTVTINSGNVAGVVGGSLTVLSPHDISFNGEGTGAEEATRTQLFTSIESTALNIGGKANVGGFVAGHAGIATNGSKIDSEVKNGTTVNIKFNDEGLDPLDGLVVGGVAGNVVVATGKSEAKATTNGQTIVNIHNGEVMGIVGGGAAVSFDMGGTLGFLLGSGSGSATTQSDSVIMNVGAKSATAALMGGGIAVADANGKNNGSASSTAKFVELNFEGPKALNENDKVKLHKAATTYLPKFREDIKSQNFSQLVADFTGFADQVDIPGVHVANLGGGSAIARGYFVDDEATGTATANSKVDSVSMTFNGGYNVATAAGGLAVAHDKADASKAANQTNATANVDKVNLIITGGENILFTAGGLAYSTAEKRDGASLAKATANVGSAEVLVSGGTIDGLLGGGIAFDNVNGKATNAVANTESVTIEVTGGEINAANVDPITKPIQGEHAGVPSRGSHVHQVAKTLGKDGANVAILGGGVASGAGAESTIQNVKLLLNGGKVNDNVFAGGLATLGG
;
A
#
# COMPACT_ATOMS: atom_id res chain seq x y z
N MET A 1 -9.41 17.04 16.95
CA MET A 1 -8.20 16.22 17.19
C MET A 1 -7.27 16.44 16.00
N ASN A 2 -6.11 17.05 16.26
CA ASN A 2 -5.14 17.41 15.22
C ASN A 2 -4.55 16.11 14.64
N SER A 3 -4.82 15.83 13.37
CA SER A 3 -4.11 14.79 12.64
C SER A 3 -2.69 15.29 12.33
N THR A 4 -1.75 14.93 13.17
CA THR A 4 -0.34 15.25 12.99
C THR A 4 0.28 14.24 12.05
N PHE A 5 0.76 14.71 10.90
CA PHE A 5 1.66 13.93 10.06
C PHE A 5 3.02 13.86 10.76
N LYS A 6 3.57 12.67 10.92
CA LYS A 6 4.92 12.47 11.41
C LYS A 6 5.84 12.10 10.26
N VAL A 7 6.88 12.89 10.05
CA VAL A 7 7.98 12.51 9.19
C VAL A 7 8.98 11.76 10.05
N VAL A 8 9.22 10.50 9.73
CA VAL A 8 10.20 9.66 10.44
C VAL A 8 11.41 9.49 9.53
N PHE A 9 12.57 9.72 10.08
CA PHE A 9 13.84 9.59 9.38
C PHE A 9 14.61 8.38 9.87
N ASN A 10 15.01 7.53 8.92
CA ASN A 10 15.95 6.46 9.20
C ASN A 10 17.37 7.02 9.25
N LYS A 11 17.95 7.08 10.46
CA LYS A 11 19.31 7.62 10.68
C LYS A 11 20.42 6.83 10.00
N ALA A 12 20.21 5.54 9.79
CA ALA A 12 21.23 4.67 9.19
C ALA A 12 21.36 4.87 7.68
N ARG A 13 20.26 5.26 7.00
CA ARG A 13 20.20 5.35 5.54
C ARG A 13 19.86 6.74 4.99
N GLY A 14 19.62 7.74 5.80
CA GLY A 14 19.29 9.09 5.34
C GLY A 14 17.92 9.23 4.65
N ALA A 15 17.01 8.27 4.83
CA ALA A 15 15.72 8.26 4.15
C ALA A 15 14.59 8.89 4.98
N LEU A 16 13.72 9.65 4.32
CA LEU A 16 12.53 10.30 4.90
C LEU A 16 11.28 9.44 4.71
N MET A 17 10.55 9.22 5.78
CA MET A 17 9.26 8.55 5.78
C MET A 17 8.19 9.46 6.36
N VAL A 18 7.09 9.67 5.62
CA VAL A 18 5.93 10.43 6.11
C VAL A 18 4.90 9.46 6.66
N VAL A 19 4.60 9.54 7.95
CA VAL A 19 3.64 8.66 8.64
C VAL A 19 2.52 9.46 9.29
N ASN A 20 1.29 8.98 9.15
CA ASN A 20 0.11 9.56 9.79
C ASN A 20 -0.29 8.71 11.02
N GLU A 21 -0.57 9.37 12.14
CA GLU A 21 -0.87 8.72 13.43
C GLU A 21 -2.17 7.90 13.48
N ALA A 22 -3.00 7.94 12.45
CA ALA A 22 -4.38 7.46 12.55
C ALA A 22 -4.66 6.05 12.01
N THR A 23 -3.68 5.18 11.72
CA THR A 23 -3.99 3.91 11.07
C THR A 23 -3.28 2.64 11.47
N SER A 24 -4.10 1.63 11.67
CA SER A 24 -3.85 0.37 12.37
C SER A 24 -3.39 -0.83 11.54
N SER A 25 -2.86 -0.68 10.34
CA SER A 25 -2.23 -1.81 9.64
C SER A 25 -1.09 -1.38 8.71
N VAL A 26 -0.07 -2.21 8.59
CA VAL A 26 1.11 -1.95 7.73
C VAL A 26 0.68 -1.76 6.27
N GLN A 27 -0.30 -2.52 5.80
CA GLN A 27 -0.84 -2.44 4.44
C GLN A 27 -1.64 -1.15 4.19
N ALA A 28 -2.47 -0.71 5.16
CA ALA A 28 -3.19 0.56 5.07
C ALA A 28 -2.25 1.78 5.18
N LYS A 29 -1.06 1.63 5.74
CA LYS A 29 -0.08 2.72 5.86
C LYS A 29 0.54 3.10 4.52
N GLY A 30 0.92 2.15 3.67
CA GLY A 30 1.43 2.43 2.33
C GLY A 30 0.42 3.23 1.51
N THR A 31 -0.81 2.76 1.44
CA THR A 31 -1.90 3.43 0.72
C THR A 31 -2.21 4.82 1.29
N LYS A 32 -2.24 4.97 2.63
CA LYS A 32 -2.51 6.28 3.27
C LYS A 32 -1.33 7.25 3.15
N THR A 33 -0.10 6.77 3.14
CA THR A 33 1.08 7.62 2.89
C THR A 33 1.07 8.16 1.47
N VAL A 34 0.72 7.34 0.48
CA VAL A 34 0.59 7.76 -0.92
C VAL A 34 -0.56 8.74 -1.10
N ILE A 35 -1.72 8.45 -0.51
CA ILE A 35 -2.88 9.36 -0.56
C ILE A 35 -2.58 10.66 0.17
N ALA A 36 -1.96 10.60 1.36
CA ALA A 36 -1.58 11.79 2.12
C ALA A 36 -0.53 12.64 1.38
N ALA A 37 0.49 12.03 0.79
CA ALA A 37 1.47 12.75 -0.01
C ALA A 37 0.84 13.37 -1.26
N ALA A 38 -0.04 12.65 -1.94
CA ALA A 38 -0.76 13.15 -3.11
C ALA A 38 -1.74 14.27 -2.77
N VAL A 39 -2.50 14.14 -1.67
CA VAL A 39 -3.42 15.19 -1.19
C VAL A 39 -2.62 16.38 -0.63
N THR A 40 -1.49 16.16 0.02
CA THR A 40 -0.62 17.25 0.49
C THR A 40 -0.03 18.02 -0.69
N ALA A 41 0.39 17.32 -1.75
CA ALA A 41 0.85 17.95 -2.98
C ALA A 41 -0.25 18.77 -3.67
N LEU A 42 -1.49 18.30 -3.61
CA LEU A 42 -2.67 19.02 -4.14
C LEU A 42 -3.15 20.16 -3.24
N MET A 43 -3.12 19.97 -1.90
CA MET A 43 -3.61 20.95 -0.93
C MET A 43 -2.58 22.04 -0.61
N ALA A 44 -1.32 21.85 -0.91
CA ALA A 44 -0.30 22.86 -0.70
C ALA A 44 -0.49 24.14 -1.56
N GLY A 45 -1.55 24.20 -2.37
CA GLY A 45 -2.12 25.44 -2.98
C GLY A 45 -1.09 26.42 -3.56
N GLY A 46 0.08 25.90 -3.93
CA GLY A 46 1.16 26.71 -4.43
C GLY A 46 0.94 27.07 -5.91
N ALA A 47 1.26 28.28 -6.30
CA ALA A 47 1.25 28.66 -7.69
C ALA A 47 2.19 27.75 -8.48
N MET A 48 1.73 27.26 -9.61
CA MET A 48 2.50 26.42 -10.50
C MET A 48 3.48 27.28 -11.31
N ALA A 49 4.70 26.87 -11.43
CA ALA A 49 5.72 27.59 -12.19
C ALA A 49 5.78 27.06 -13.62
N ALA A 50 6.07 27.95 -14.57
CA ALA A 50 6.42 27.52 -15.91
C ALA A 50 7.73 26.73 -15.88
N LEU A 51 7.77 25.58 -16.58
CA LEU A 51 9.01 24.83 -16.75
C LEU A 51 10.03 25.63 -17.58
N PRO A 52 11.33 25.49 -17.31
CA PRO A 52 12.37 25.86 -18.23
C PRO A 52 12.15 25.21 -19.61
N SER A 53 12.63 25.83 -20.66
CA SER A 53 12.43 25.34 -22.04
C SER A 53 12.99 23.94 -22.29
N ASP A 54 14.01 23.53 -21.53
CA ASP A 54 14.64 22.21 -21.55
C ASP A 54 13.96 21.21 -20.59
N GLY A 55 12.99 21.65 -19.79
CA GLY A 55 12.28 20.84 -18.81
C GLY A 55 13.11 20.49 -17.55
N VAL A 56 14.34 21.02 -17.40
CA VAL A 56 15.24 20.65 -16.30
C VAL A 56 15.16 21.67 -15.17
N ILE A 57 14.88 21.19 -13.96
CA ILE A 57 14.84 21.98 -12.74
C ILE A 57 16.09 21.69 -11.92
N THR A 58 16.90 22.72 -11.70
CA THR A 58 18.13 22.68 -10.90
C THR A 58 18.03 23.66 -9.73
N ASN A 59 18.97 23.61 -8.80
CA ASN A 59 19.04 24.63 -7.73
C ASN A 59 19.21 26.06 -8.26
N GLU A 60 19.80 26.23 -9.44
CA GLU A 60 20.05 27.54 -10.03
C GLU A 60 18.75 28.22 -10.49
N ASN A 61 17.88 27.46 -11.14
CA ASN A 61 16.60 27.98 -11.67
C ASN A 61 15.41 27.85 -10.71
N LEU A 62 15.59 27.25 -9.55
CA LEU A 62 14.53 27.12 -8.53
C LEU A 62 13.90 28.45 -8.09
N LYS A 63 14.64 29.56 -8.12
CA LYS A 63 14.09 30.89 -7.80
C LYS A 63 12.97 31.29 -8.74
N GLU A 64 13.08 30.91 -10.00
CA GLU A 64 12.08 31.22 -11.03
C GLU A 64 10.91 30.23 -11.00
N VAL A 65 11.24 28.93 -10.78
CA VAL A 65 10.25 27.86 -10.74
C VAL A 65 9.49 27.82 -9.40
N GLY A 66 10.17 28.04 -8.29
CA GLY A 66 9.62 27.94 -6.92
C GLY A 66 9.51 26.50 -6.43
N THR A 67 9.71 26.30 -5.15
CA THR A 67 9.80 24.96 -4.52
C THR A 67 8.49 24.49 -3.88
N THR A 68 7.67 25.45 -3.46
CA THR A 68 6.39 25.17 -2.79
C THR A 68 5.22 25.02 -3.77
N LYS A 69 5.51 24.83 -5.05
CA LYS A 69 4.53 24.85 -6.13
C LYS A 69 4.50 23.51 -6.84
N LEU A 70 3.32 23.09 -7.24
CA LEU A 70 3.17 22.00 -8.19
C LEU A 70 3.80 22.40 -9.53
N THR A 71 4.68 21.59 -10.05
CA THR A 71 5.28 21.79 -11.36
C THR A 71 4.61 20.86 -12.36
N SER A 72 4.17 21.40 -13.51
CA SER A 72 3.50 20.64 -14.56
C SER A 72 4.36 20.58 -15.81
N GLY A 73 4.56 19.36 -16.33
CA GLY A 73 5.24 19.14 -17.60
C GLY A 73 4.40 19.43 -18.83
N MET A 74 3.08 19.53 -18.70
CA MET A 74 2.15 19.74 -19.82
C MET A 74 2.41 18.82 -21.03
N GLY A 75 2.78 17.55 -20.74
CA GLY A 75 3.16 16.57 -21.76
C GLY A 75 4.59 16.71 -22.28
N GLN A 76 5.45 17.44 -21.58
CA GLN A 76 6.89 17.50 -21.79
C GLN A 76 7.60 16.64 -20.75
N THR A 77 8.87 16.29 -20.99
CA THR A 77 9.70 15.65 -19.96
C THR A 77 10.06 16.67 -18.89
N VAL A 78 9.83 16.30 -17.62
CA VAL A 78 10.24 17.10 -16.46
C VAL A 78 11.38 16.37 -15.76
N THR A 79 12.52 17.04 -15.60
CA THR A 79 13.70 16.49 -14.93
C THR A 79 14.03 17.33 -13.70
N ILE A 80 14.11 16.69 -12.53
CA ILE A 80 14.44 17.34 -11.26
C ILE A 80 15.86 16.95 -10.84
N GLN A 81 16.77 17.89 -10.90
CA GLN A 81 18.19 17.75 -10.53
C GLN A 81 18.56 18.74 -9.43
N THR A 82 17.79 18.74 -8.36
CA THR A 82 18.01 19.63 -7.22
C THR A 82 18.75 18.90 -6.10
N ASN A 83 19.18 19.63 -5.09
CA ASN A 83 19.78 19.06 -3.90
C ASN A 83 18.92 19.35 -2.67
N GLY A 84 18.59 18.32 -1.93
CA GLY A 84 17.92 18.40 -0.65
C GLY A 84 18.78 17.83 0.47
N ASN A 85 18.59 18.34 1.67
CA ASN A 85 19.23 17.84 2.90
C ASN A 85 18.15 17.35 3.86
N VAL A 86 18.07 16.04 4.03
CA VAL A 86 17.03 15.42 4.86
C VAL A 86 17.15 15.83 6.33
N SER A 87 18.36 15.92 6.86
CA SER A 87 18.59 16.36 8.25
C SER A 87 18.09 17.79 8.45
N GLN A 88 18.34 18.67 7.47
CA GLN A 88 17.82 20.04 7.51
C GLN A 88 16.28 20.08 7.46
N LEU A 89 15.67 19.27 6.60
CA LEU A 89 14.20 19.19 6.54
C LEU A 89 13.61 18.76 7.89
N ILE A 90 14.23 17.79 8.55
CA ILE A 90 13.78 17.36 9.89
C ILE A 90 13.86 18.48 10.91
N GLU A 91 14.95 19.25 10.90
CA GLU A 91 15.09 20.42 11.79
C GLU A 91 14.04 21.49 11.50
N ASP A 92 13.81 21.79 10.23
CA ASP A 92 12.81 22.77 9.81
C ASP A 92 11.38 22.31 10.17
N LEU A 93 11.07 21.01 10.03
CA LEU A 93 9.77 20.45 10.45
C LEU A 93 9.59 20.45 11.97
N LYS A 94 10.66 20.25 12.75
CA LYS A 94 10.60 20.44 14.21
C LYS A 94 10.29 21.91 14.56
N ALA A 95 10.91 22.85 13.85
CA ALA A 95 10.62 24.27 14.04
C ALA A 95 9.15 24.61 13.70
N VAL A 96 8.56 23.97 12.68
CA VAL A 96 7.12 24.09 12.39
C VAL A 96 6.26 23.59 13.55
N LYS A 97 6.63 22.44 14.12
CA LYS A 97 5.91 21.85 15.25
C LYS A 97 5.93 22.76 16.47
N ASP A 98 7.06 23.39 16.74
CA ASP A 98 7.28 24.22 17.94
C ASP A 98 6.83 25.67 17.74
N ALA A 99 6.48 26.08 16.51
CA ALA A 99 6.02 27.43 16.19
C ALA A 99 4.62 27.72 16.75
N GLN A 100 4.41 28.97 17.17
CA GLN A 100 3.08 29.50 17.47
C GLN A 100 2.21 29.50 16.21
N GLU A 101 0.89 29.40 16.35
CA GLU A 101 -0.05 29.27 15.21
C GLU A 101 0.16 30.36 14.12
N GLU A 102 0.40 31.60 14.55
CA GLU A 102 0.66 32.73 13.64
C GLU A 102 1.96 32.56 12.83
N ALA A 103 2.98 31.88 13.39
CA ALA A 103 4.26 31.66 12.74
C ALA A 103 4.33 30.33 11.95
N LYS A 104 3.38 29.44 12.11
CA LYS A 104 3.39 28.10 11.46
C LYS A 104 3.44 28.17 9.94
N VAL A 105 2.69 29.09 9.32
CA VAL A 105 2.70 29.24 7.86
C VAL A 105 4.06 29.69 7.35
N ALA A 106 4.73 30.61 8.05
CA ALA A 106 6.09 31.04 7.72
C ALA A 106 7.11 29.93 7.90
N ALA A 107 7.00 29.15 8.97
CA ALA A 107 7.85 27.98 9.22
C ALA A 107 7.64 26.88 8.18
N LEU A 108 6.39 26.60 7.78
CA LEU A 108 6.09 25.66 6.68
C LEU A 108 6.70 26.12 5.36
N ARG A 109 6.57 27.41 5.02
CA ARG A 109 7.18 27.97 3.79
C ARG A 109 8.70 27.82 3.81
N LYS A 110 9.32 27.96 4.97
CA LYS A 110 10.76 27.74 5.12
C LYS A 110 11.12 26.27 4.95
N ALA A 111 10.40 25.34 5.60
CA ALA A 111 10.65 23.91 5.54
C ALA A 111 10.51 23.35 4.09
N PHE A 112 9.55 23.86 3.32
CA PHE A 112 9.30 23.45 1.92
C PHE A 112 9.80 24.46 0.89
N GLY A 113 10.74 25.29 1.27
CA GLY A 113 11.34 26.30 0.43
C GLY A 113 12.70 25.92 -0.12
N TYR A 114 13.31 26.87 -0.82
CA TYR A 114 14.70 26.81 -1.24
C TYR A 114 15.57 27.71 -0.35
N ASP A 115 16.57 27.12 0.27
CA ASP A 115 17.59 27.84 1.05
C ASP A 115 18.90 27.85 0.25
N LYS A 116 19.23 29.01 -0.31
CA LYS A 116 20.44 29.18 -1.14
C LYS A 116 21.74 29.01 -0.34
N GLU A 117 21.75 29.45 0.93
CA GLU A 117 22.96 29.40 1.77
C GLU A 117 23.31 27.95 2.12
N LYS A 118 22.29 27.13 2.31
CA LYS A 118 22.42 25.71 2.64
C LYS A 118 22.40 24.78 1.43
N ASN A 119 22.24 25.32 0.23
CA ASN A 119 22.01 24.55 -1.00
C ASN A 119 20.95 23.45 -0.81
N HIS A 120 19.82 23.80 -0.21
CA HIS A 120 18.76 22.88 0.20
C HIS A 120 17.44 23.29 -0.40
N SER A 121 16.71 22.30 -0.92
CA SER A 121 15.37 22.50 -1.43
C SER A 121 14.47 21.29 -1.19
N VAL A 122 13.18 21.54 -1.00
CA VAL A 122 12.14 20.52 -0.96
C VAL A 122 11.07 20.87 -1.98
N MET A 123 10.87 20.00 -2.96
CA MET A 123 9.79 20.13 -3.94
C MET A 123 8.51 19.54 -3.38
N VAL A 124 7.41 20.29 -3.42
CA VAL A 124 6.11 19.80 -2.92
C VAL A 124 5.48 18.80 -3.91
N GLY A 125 5.56 19.09 -5.21
CA GLY A 125 4.98 18.18 -6.19
C GLY A 125 5.46 18.42 -7.61
N VAL A 126 5.44 17.34 -8.39
CA VAL A 126 5.81 17.32 -9.81
C VAL A 126 4.79 16.50 -10.58
N THR A 127 4.31 17.05 -11.71
CA THR A 127 3.36 16.37 -12.59
C THR A 127 3.90 16.31 -14.00
N GLY A 128 3.96 15.14 -14.60
CA GLY A 128 4.44 14.96 -15.97
C GLY A 128 3.44 15.45 -17.03
N GLY A 129 2.15 15.33 -16.73
CA GLY A 129 1.06 15.80 -17.59
C GLY A 129 0.53 17.17 -17.21
N TRP A 130 -0.79 17.30 -17.27
CA TRP A 130 -1.51 18.54 -17.00
C TRP A 130 -2.08 18.56 -15.58
N ASN A 131 -2.14 19.77 -15.02
CA ASN A 131 -2.92 20.03 -13.82
C ASN A 131 -4.31 20.53 -14.26
N LEU A 132 -5.28 19.66 -14.19
CA LEU A 132 -6.63 19.89 -14.70
C LEU A 132 -7.57 20.27 -13.55
N MET A 133 -8.35 21.30 -13.75
CA MET A 133 -9.40 21.75 -12.85
C MET A 133 -10.58 22.28 -13.70
N ASP A 134 -11.80 22.08 -13.24
CA ASP A 134 -12.92 22.81 -13.83
C ASP A 134 -12.93 24.28 -13.37
N GLU A 135 -13.74 25.11 -14.02
CA GLU A 135 -13.79 26.55 -13.78
C GLU A 135 -14.10 26.91 -12.32
N THR A 136 -15.04 26.20 -11.70
CA THR A 136 -15.43 26.44 -10.31
C THR A 136 -14.27 26.14 -9.37
N THR A 137 -13.63 24.99 -9.54
CA THR A 137 -12.47 24.57 -8.74
C THR A 137 -11.30 25.52 -8.93
N ALA A 138 -11.04 25.95 -10.17
CA ALA A 138 -9.97 26.90 -10.47
C ALA A 138 -10.23 28.27 -9.84
N LYS A 139 -11.46 28.76 -9.83
CA LYS A 139 -11.83 30.01 -9.14
C LYS A 139 -11.60 29.93 -7.64
N ILE A 140 -12.00 28.83 -7.00
CA ILE A 140 -11.79 28.62 -5.57
C ILE A 140 -10.30 28.55 -5.24
N ALA A 141 -9.53 27.81 -6.03
CA ALA A 141 -8.09 27.71 -5.87
C ALA A 141 -7.40 29.06 -6.06
N ALA A 142 -7.82 29.86 -7.05
CA ALA A 142 -7.31 31.20 -7.29
C ALA A 142 -7.61 32.15 -6.14
N ILE A 143 -8.82 32.15 -5.59
CA ILE A 143 -9.22 32.96 -4.43
C ILE A 143 -8.42 32.54 -3.20
N GLY A 144 -8.29 31.24 -2.93
CA GLY A 144 -7.49 30.73 -1.84
C GLY A 144 -6.01 31.13 -1.94
N LEU A 145 -5.46 31.06 -3.16
CA LEU A 145 -4.10 31.44 -3.46
C LEU A 145 -3.86 32.93 -3.30
N LEU A 146 -4.79 33.77 -3.80
CA LEU A 146 -4.72 35.23 -3.62
C LEU A 146 -4.77 35.60 -2.12
N THR A 147 -5.67 34.99 -1.37
CA THR A 147 -5.81 35.22 0.08
C THR A 147 -4.54 34.84 0.82
N ALA A 148 -3.91 33.72 0.44
CA ALA A 148 -2.70 33.22 1.10
C ALA A 148 -1.44 34.04 0.74
N THR A 149 -1.33 34.53 -0.50
CA THR A 149 -0.12 35.17 -1.00
C THR A 149 -0.22 36.68 -1.11
N GLN A 150 -1.42 37.23 -1.23
CA GLN A 150 -1.73 38.64 -1.57
C GLN A 150 -1.02 39.11 -2.85
N ASP A 151 -0.78 38.17 -3.79
CA ASP A 151 -0.04 38.42 -5.02
C ASP A 151 -0.82 37.95 -6.25
N ALA A 152 -1.30 38.89 -7.05
CA ALA A 152 -2.07 38.61 -8.27
C ALA A 152 -1.23 37.88 -9.34
N GLU A 153 0.09 38.09 -9.40
CA GLU A 153 0.95 37.43 -10.38
C GLU A 153 1.07 35.94 -10.10
N VAL A 154 0.99 35.55 -8.85
CA VAL A 154 0.93 34.15 -8.44
C VAL A 154 -0.34 33.48 -8.98
N VAL A 155 -1.48 34.18 -8.92
CA VAL A 155 -2.76 33.70 -9.46
C VAL A 155 -2.71 33.60 -10.99
N LYS A 156 -2.10 34.58 -11.67
CA LYS A 156 -1.91 34.53 -13.12
C LYS A 156 -1.05 33.36 -13.58
N LYS A 157 0.03 33.08 -12.87
CA LYS A 157 0.88 31.92 -13.12
C LYS A 157 0.13 30.60 -12.89
N PHE A 158 -0.61 30.48 -11.82
CA PHE A 158 -1.46 29.32 -11.56
C PHE A 158 -2.47 29.11 -12.70
N ALA A 159 -3.18 30.16 -13.09
CA ALA A 159 -4.18 30.08 -14.14
C ALA A 159 -3.57 29.65 -15.49
N SER A 160 -2.41 30.18 -15.86
CA SER A 160 -1.74 29.83 -17.13
C SER A 160 -1.38 28.34 -17.22
N GLN A 161 -1.12 27.68 -16.12
CA GLN A 161 -0.76 26.24 -16.07
C GLN A 161 -1.96 25.31 -16.11
N THR A 162 -3.15 25.83 -15.74
CA THR A 162 -4.43 25.13 -15.91
C THR A 162 -5.10 25.48 -17.24
N GLY A 163 -4.41 26.26 -18.12
CA GLY A 163 -4.93 26.74 -19.39
C GLY A 163 -5.95 27.89 -19.28
N TYR A 164 -6.22 28.39 -18.08
CA TYR A 164 -7.10 29.54 -17.88
C TYR A 164 -6.39 30.84 -18.21
N LYS A 165 -7.15 31.75 -18.83
CA LYS A 165 -6.76 33.15 -18.97
C LYS A 165 -7.35 33.94 -17.81
N VAL A 166 -6.57 34.86 -17.27
CA VAL A 166 -6.96 35.72 -16.15
C VAL A 166 -6.91 37.15 -16.61
N ASP A 167 -8.02 37.90 -16.44
CA ASP A 167 -8.07 39.33 -16.69
C ASP A 167 -7.56 40.15 -15.49
N ASP A 168 -7.50 41.48 -15.61
CA ASP A 168 -7.03 42.36 -14.54
C ASP A 168 -7.94 42.38 -13.31
N THR A 169 -9.15 41.87 -13.42
CA THR A 169 -10.11 41.71 -12.31
C THR A 169 -10.11 40.31 -11.73
N LEU A 170 -9.14 39.47 -12.12
CA LEU A 170 -8.97 38.06 -11.69
C LEU A 170 -10.13 37.15 -12.11
N ASN A 171 -10.86 37.47 -13.18
CA ASN A 171 -11.79 36.53 -13.77
C ASN A 171 -11.04 35.50 -14.61
N LEU A 172 -11.38 34.23 -14.42
CA LEU A 172 -10.81 33.08 -15.16
C LEU A 172 -11.73 32.75 -16.34
N THR A 173 -11.14 32.56 -17.52
CA THR A 173 -11.85 32.11 -18.73
C THR A 173 -11.00 31.10 -19.50
N GLY A 174 -11.62 30.15 -20.17
CA GLY A 174 -10.94 29.08 -20.89
C GLY A 174 -10.59 27.91 -19.95
N GLY A 175 -9.44 27.34 -20.16
CA GLY A 175 -8.95 26.17 -19.41
C GLY A 175 -8.66 24.97 -20.33
N TYR A 176 -8.01 23.94 -19.81
CA TYR A 176 -7.77 22.71 -20.58
C TYR A 176 -9.01 21.82 -20.68
N LEU A 177 -9.97 21.96 -19.78
CA LEU A 177 -11.27 21.33 -19.91
C LEU A 177 -12.19 22.22 -20.76
N ASP A 178 -12.79 21.62 -21.77
CA ASP A 178 -13.81 22.32 -22.57
C ASP A 178 -15.10 22.55 -21.77
N GLN A 179 -16.13 23.14 -22.42
CA GLN A 179 -17.41 23.42 -21.77
C GLN A 179 -18.12 22.11 -21.27
N THR A 180 -17.76 20.95 -21.81
CA THR A 180 -18.27 19.64 -21.42
C THR A 180 -17.37 18.95 -20.41
N ASN A 181 -16.31 19.62 -19.93
CA ASN A 181 -15.29 19.05 -19.07
C ASN A 181 -14.60 17.80 -19.68
N SER A 182 -14.30 17.86 -20.98
CA SER A 182 -13.58 16.84 -21.70
C SER A 182 -12.15 17.28 -21.98
N PHE A 183 -11.19 16.40 -21.70
CA PHE A 183 -9.78 16.60 -21.99
C PHE A 183 -9.21 15.34 -22.63
N THR A 184 -8.55 15.51 -23.78
CA THR A 184 -7.88 14.41 -24.48
C THR A 184 -6.46 14.83 -24.86
N SER A 185 -5.49 13.95 -24.62
CA SER A 185 -4.09 14.15 -25.00
C SER A 185 -3.53 12.89 -25.65
N ASP A 186 -2.80 13.07 -26.75
CA ASP A 186 -2.03 12.01 -27.42
C ASP A 186 -0.54 12.07 -27.08
N ARG A 187 -0.15 12.88 -26.10
CA ARG A 187 1.25 13.07 -25.72
C ARG A 187 1.64 12.12 -24.59
N GLU A 188 2.80 11.51 -24.75
CA GLU A 188 3.49 10.83 -23.65
C GLU A 188 3.90 11.84 -22.58
N THR A 189 3.92 11.38 -21.34
CA THR A 189 4.37 12.18 -20.20
C THR A 189 5.55 11.48 -19.52
N SER A 190 6.53 12.27 -19.07
CA SER A 190 7.73 11.75 -18.46
C SER A 190 8.20 12.64 -17.31
N VAL A 191 8.51 12.00 -16.17
CA VAL A 191 9.14 12.65 -15.01
C VAL A 191 10.40 11.90 -14.65
N ILE A 192 11.50 12.63 -14.50
CA ILE A 192 12.79 12.10 -14.10
C ILE A 192 13.23 12.80 -12.81
N ILE A 193 13.48 12.05 -11.75
CA ILE A 193 13.95 12.56 -10.47
C ILE A 193 15.39 12.11 -10.23
N GLY A 194 16.27 13.08 -10.03
CA GLY A 194 17.69 12.85 -9.86
C GLY A 194 18.40 12.46 -11.14
N ASP A 195 19.69 12.24 -11.04
CA ASP A 195 20.54 11.77 -12.11
C ASP A 195 21.08 10.36 -11.85
N VAL A 196 21.49 9.69 -12.93
CA VAL A 196 21.98 8.31 -12.89
C VAL A 196 23.26 8.18 -12.05
N ASP A 197 24.10 9.22 -12.07
CA ASP A 197 25.38 9.23 -11.36
C ASP A 197 25.19 9.53 -9.86
N GLY A 198 23.98 9.92 -9.44
CA GLY A 198 23.65 10.26 -8.07
C GLY A 198 24.34 11.52 -7.56
N THR A 199 24.69 12.45 -8.46
CA THR A 199 25.31 13.75 -8.12
C THR A 199 24.29 14.74 -7.60
N SER A 200 23.01 14.59 -7.99
CA SER A 200 21.87 15.29 -7.40
C SER A 200 21.14 14.40 -6.39
N SER A 201 20.59 15.02 -5.35
CA SER A 201 19.81 14.34 -4.31
C SER A 201 18.52 15.11 -4.03
N PRO A 202 17.55 15.08 -4.95
CA PRO A 202 16.28 15.80 -4.77
C PRO A 202 15.49 15.28 -3.56
N ILE A 203 14.73 16.18 -2.94
CA ILE A 203 13.63 15.82 -2.03
C ILE A 203 12.33 16.24 -2.68
N VAL A 204 11.46 15.26 -2.97
CA VAL A 204 10.16 15.49 -3.63
C VAL A 204 9.07 14.81 -2.81
N LEU A 205 8.02 15.54 -2.43
CA LEU A 205 6.94 14.96 -1.63
C LEU A 205 5.94 14.18 -2.48
N GLY A 206 5.65 14.63 -3.71
CA GLY A 206 4.71 13.94 -4.59
C GLY A 206 5.12 14.01 -6.06
N VAL A 207 5.01 12.89 -6.75
CA VAL A 207 5.24 12.78 -8.19
C VAL A 207 4.02 12.16 -8.85
N VAL A 208 3.54 12.74 -9.94
CA VAL A 208 2.47 12.19 -10.78
C VAL A 208 2.98 12.10 -12.21
N GLY A 209 3.03 10.90 -12.77
CA GLY A 209 3.51 10.67 -14.14
C GLY A 209 2.55 11.21 -15.20
N GLY A 210 1.27 10.92 -15.05
CA GLY A 210 0.20 11.42 -15.91
C GLY A 210 -0.30 12.81 -15.51
N SER A 211 -1.61 13.01 -15.53
CA SER A 211 -2.24 14.30 -15.19
C SER A 211 -2.88 14.27 -13.81
N ASN A 212 -2.88 15.40 -13.14
CA ASN A 212 -3.70 15.63 -11.95
C ASN A 212 -5.07 16.17 -12.39
N TYR A 213 -6.12 15.67 -11.76
CA TYR A 213 -7.44 16.25 -11.84
C TYR A 213 -8.02 16.46 -10.44
N LEU A 214 -8.37 17.70 -10.14
CA LEU A 214 -9.07 18.07 -8.92
C LEU A 214 -10.38 18.76 -9.25
N SER A 215 -11.49 18.26 -8.72
CA SER A 215 -12.78 18.91 -8.86
C SER A 215 -13.58 18.92 -7.57
N VAL A 216 -14.11 20.07 -7.23
CA VAL A 216 -15.12 20.29 -6.19
C VAL A 216 -16.47 20.68 -6.77
N SER A 217 -16.59 20.74 -8.10
CA SER A 217 -17.84 21.06 -8.79
C SER A 217 -18.71 19.82 -9.00
N LYS A 218 -19.95 20.04 -9.39
CA LYS A 218 -20.90 18.97 -9.74
C LYS A 218 -20.86 18.61 -11.24
N ASN A 219 -19.85 19.06 -11.98
CA ASN A 219 -19.75 18.79 -13.42
C ASN A 219 -19.10 17.42 -13.66
N ASN A 220 -19.64 16.66 -14.60
CA ASN A 220 -19.02 15.45 -15.08
C ASN A 220 -17.75 15.77 -15.87
N ALA A 221 -16.75 14.88 -15.83
CA ALA A 221 -15.53 15.07 -16.58
C ALA A 221 -15.06 13.76 -17.24
N ASN A 222 -14.35 13.92 -18.37
CA ASN A 222 -13.78 12.85 -19.16
C ASN A 222 -12.32 13.19 -19.50
N ILE A 223 -11.37 12.49 -18.88
CA ILE A 223 -9.94 12.74 -19.00
C ILE A 223 -9.28 11.54 -19.67
N VAL A 224 -8.84 11.72 -20.92
CA VAL A 224 -8.26 10.64 -21.72
C VAL A 224 -6.84 10.99 -22.12
N GLN A 225 -5.89 10.13 -21.79
CA GLN A 225 -4.53 10.15 -22.29
C GLN A 225 -4.31 8.92 -23.17
N ASN A 226 -4.25 9.13 -24.50
CA ASN A 226 -4.03 8.05 -25.48
C ASN A 226 -2.56 7.64 -25.62
N ALA A 227 -1.71 8.07 -24.71
CA ALA A 227 -0.30 7.76 -24.65
C ALA A 227 0.09 7.34 -23.24
N GLY A 228 1.27 6.75 -23.08
CA GLY A 228 1.76 6.29 -21.79
C GLY A 228 2.31 7.40 -20.90
N SER A 229 2.55 7.08 -19.63
CA SER A 229 3.33 7.87 -18.71
C SER A 229 4.50 7.08 -18.16
N THR A 230 5.63 7.76 -17.94
CA THR A 230 6.84 7.17 -17.36
C THR A 230 7.34 8.04 -16.22
N VAL A 231 7.59 7.43 -15.07
CA VAL A 231 8.30 8.05 -13.95
C VAL A 231 9.60 7.29 -13.73
N THR A 232 10.73 8.01 -13.71
CA THR A 232 12.05 7.44 -13.44
C THR A 232 12.66 8.16 -12.25
N ILE A 233 13.06 7.41 -11.24
CA ILE A 233 13.70 7.94 -10.02
C ILE A 233 15.08 7.33 -9.95
N ASN A 234 16.12 8.14 -10.24
CA ASN A 234 17.50 7.70 -10.27
C ASN A 234 18.24 7.99 -8.95
N SER A 235 17.85 9.05 -8.26
CA SER A 235 18.46 9.43 -6.98
C SER A 235 17.53 10.33 -6.16
N GLY A 236 17.83 10.48 -4.88
CA GLY A 236 17.10 11.36 -3.97
C GLY A 236 16.00 10.67 -3.17
N ASN A 237 15.19 11.47 -2.49
CA ASN A 237 14.13 11.00 -1.60
C ASN A 237 12.78 11.44 -2.12
N VAL A 238 11.92 10.47 -2.45
CA VAL A 238 10.58 10.71 -2.95
C VAL A 238 9.57 10.12 -1.97
N ALA A 239 8.68 10.94 -1.40
CA ALA A 239 7.73 10.45 -0.41
C ALA A 239 6.59 9.64 -1.05
N GLY A 240 6.09 10.07 -2.22
CA GLY A 240 5.02 9.36 -2.91
C GLY A 240 5.04 9.53 -4.41
N VAL A 241 4.64 8.48 -5.14
CA VAL A 241 4.59 8.44 -6.61
C VAL A 241 3.25 7.89 -7.08
N VAL A 242 2.66 8.52 -8.09
CA VAL A 242 1.57 7.97 -8.90
C VAL A 242 2.06 7.89 -10.34
N GLY A 243 2.23 6.70 -10.89
CA GLY A 243 2.72 6.48 -12.25
C GLY A 243 1.75 6.99 -13.32
N GLY A 244 0.46 6.76 -13.11
CA GLY A 244 -0.63 7.26 -13.95
C GLY A 244 -1.14 8.63 -13.50
N SER A 245 -2.44 8.82 -13.54
CA SER A 245 -3.10 10.06 -13.14
C SER A 245 -3.59 10.01 -11.69
N LEU A 246 -3.56 11.17 -11.03
CA LEU A 246 -4.17 11.36 -9.73
C LEU A 246 -5.47 12.14 -9.89
N THR A 247 -6.55 11.58 -9.40
CA THR A 247 -7.89 12.18 -9.53
C THR A 247 -8.55 12.30 -8.17
N VAL A 248 -9.06 13.50 -7.89
CA VAL A 248 -9.84 13.79 -6.67
C VAL A 248 -11.15 14.46 -7.06
N LEU A 249 -12.25 13.80 -6.74
CA LEU A 249 -13.58 14.29 -7.00
C LEU A 249 -14.35 14.44 -5.69
N SER A 250 -14.60 15.68 -5.30
CA SER A 250 -15.25 16.03 -4.03
C SER A 250 -16.31 17.11 -4.25
N PRO A 251 -17.45 16.78 -4.87
CA PRO A 251 -18.46 17.77 -5.22
C PRO A 251 -19.09 18.39 -3.96
N HIS A 252 -19.14 19.72 -3.96
CA HIS A 252 -19.76 20.54 -2.91
C HIS A 252 -20.72 21.56 -3.52
N ASP A 253 -21.78 21.86 -2.80
CA ASP A 253 -22.59 23.05 -3.07
C ASP A 253 -21.82 24.29 -2.54
N ILE A 254 -21.11 24.95 -3.43
CA ILE A 254 -20.39 26.17 -3.11
C ILE A 254 -21.18 27.34 -3.68
N SER A 255 -21.89 28.05 -2.80
CA SER A 255 -22.43 29.36 -3.15
C SER A 255 -21.36 30.42 -2.81
N PHE A 256 -20.97 31.21 -3.78
CA PHE A 256 -20.05 32.35 -3.58
C PHE A 256 -20.66 33.48 -2.70
N ASN A 257 -21.92 33.36 -2.29
CA ASN A 257 -22.64 34.31 -1.46
C ASN A 257 -22.59 34.03 0.04
N GLY A 258 -21.78 33.08 0.49
CA GLY A 258 -21.53 32.82 1.92
C GLY A 258 -22.62 32.05 2.67
N GLU A 259 -23.66 31.58 2.01
CA GLU A 259 -24.64 30.66 2.59
C GLU A 259 -24.33 29.24 2.15
N GLY A 260 -23.63 28.50 3.02
CA GLY A 260 -23.44 27.07 2.88
C GLY A 260 -24.75 26.35 3.10
N THR A 261 -25.45 25.93 2.08
CA THR A 261 -26.53 24.96 2.19
C THR A 261 -25.90 23.60 2.43
N GLY A 262 -26.34 22.90 3.51
CA GLY A 262 -25.85 21.58 3.84
C GLY A 262 -25.96 20.60 2.67
N ALA A 263 -25.16 19.55 2.71
CA ALA A 263 -25.07 18.52 1.69
C ALA A 263 -26.45 17.94 1.34
N GLU A 264 -27.11 18.49 0.32
CA GLU A 264 -28.15 17.78 -0.40
C GLU A 264 -27.48 16.65 -1.20
N GLU A 265 -28.15 15.50 -1.32
CA GLU A 265 -27.69 14.39 -2.16
C GLU A 265 -27.31 14.91 -3.54
N ALA A 266 -26.02 15.08 -3.77
CA ALA A 266 -25.53 15.57 -5.03
C ALA A 266 -25.96 14.61 -6.13
N THR A 267 -26.56 15.12 -7.19
CA THR A 267 -26.67 14.39 -8.46
C THR A 267 -25.29 13.82 -8.74
N ARG A 268 -25.18 12.48 -8.87
CA ARG A 268 -23.93 11.73 -8.92
C ARG A 268 -22.99 12.31 -9.98
N THR A 269 -22.07 13.15 -9.56
CA THR A 269 -21.01 13.67 -10.43
C THR A 269 -20.10 12.54 -10.84
N GLN A 270 -19.81 12.40 -12.12
CA GLN A 270 -19.04 11.30 -12.68
C GLN A 270 -17.75 11.78 -13.32
N LEU A 271 -16.66 11.09 -13.04
CA LEU A 271 -15.38 11.27 -13.69
C LEU A 271 -14.95 9.96 -14.32
N PHE A 272 -14.64 10.00 -15.62
CA PHE A 272 -13.90 8.95 -16.29
C PHE A 272 -12.47 9.40 -16.56
N THR A 273 -11.48 8.58 -16.27
CA THR A 273 -10.08 8.82 -16.61
C THR A 273 -9.45 7.58 -17.21
N SER A 274 -8.68 7.74 -18.29
CA SER A 274 -7.94 6.63 -18.90
C SER A 274 -6.55 7.06 -19.34
N ILE A 275 -5.62 6.12 -19.28
CA ILE A 275 -4.25 6.25 -19.79
C ILE A 275 -3.88 4.98 -20.56
N GLU A 276 -3.02 5.12 -21.58
CA GLU A 276 -2.65 3.96 -22.40
C GLU A 276 -1.85 2.93 -21.60
N SER A 277 -0.78 3.35 -20.93
CA SER A 277 0.06 2.51 -20.07
C SER A 277 0.84 3.35 -19.07
N THR A 278 1.38 2.72 -18.04
CA THR A 278 2.24 3.38 -17.06
C THR A 278 3.53 2.61 -16.83
N ALA A 279 4.63 3.33 -16.65
CA ALA A 279 5.91 2.76 -16.28
C ALA A 279 6.53 3.53 -15.11
N LEU A 280 6.99 2.79 -14.10
CA LEU A 280 7.70 3.32 -12.94
C LEU A 280 9.06 2.63 -12.81
N ASN A 281 10.13 3.40 -12.96
CA ASN A 281 11.49 2.92 -12.79
C ASN A 281 12.10 3.54 -11.54
N ILE A 282 12.48 2.73 -10.58
CA ILE A 282 13.13 3.14 -9.33
C ILE A 282 14.51 2.52 -9.31
N GLY A 283 15.54 3.36 -9.20
CA GLY A 283 16.90 2.84 -9.29
C GLY A 283 17.95 3.78 -8.75
N GLY A 284 19.19 3.56 -9.16
CA GLY A 284 20.33 4.37 -8.78
C GLY A 284 20.53 4.43 -7.27
N LYS A 285 20.39 5.62 -6.69
CA LYS A 285 20.48 5.91 -5.24
C LYS A 285 19.17 6.51 -4.70
N ALA A 286 18.04 5.98 -5.14
CA ALA A 286 16.72 6.47 -4.80
C ALA A 286 16.18 5.84 -3.51
N ASN A 287 15.44 6.64 -2.74
CA ASN A 287 14.59 6.16 -1.65
C ASN A 287 13.15 6.59 -1.91
N VAL A 288 12.23 5.63 -1.91
CA VAL A 288 10.82 5.88 -2.21
C VAL A 288 9.94 5.45 -1.04
N GLY A 289 9.21 6.39 -0.47
CA GLY A 289 8.30 6.12 0.66
C GLY A 289 7.07 5.32 0.26
N GLY A 290 6.54 5.56 -0.94
CA GLY A 290 5.42 4.78 -1.46
C GLY A 290 5.11 5.08 -2.93
N PHE A 291 4.44 4.12 -3.60
CA PHE A 291 4.02 4.32 -4.98
C PHE A 291 2.67 3.68 -5.31
N VAL A 292 2.03 4.23 -6.34
CA VAL A 292 0.94 3.63 -7.11
C VAL A 292 1.38 3.67 -8.57
N ALA A 293 1.61 2.53 -9.21
CA ALA A 293 2.10 2.55 -10.59
C ALA A 293 0.99 2.87 -11.61
N GLY A 294 -0.25 2.50 -11.33
CA GLY A 294 -1.42 2.88 -12.11
C GLY A 294 -2.00 4.24 -11.72
N HIS A 295 -3.32 4.35 -11.77
CA HIS A 295 -4.06 5.53 -11.30
C HIS A 295 -4.27 5.54 -9.79
N ALA A 296 -4.37 6.75 -9.22
CA ALA A 296 -4.90 6.96 -7.89
C ALA A 296 -6.18 7.81 -7.97
N GLY A 297 -7.30 7.26 -7.48
CA GLY A 297 -8.62 7.92 -7.53
C GLY A 297 -9.25 8.05 -6.15
N ILE A 298 -9.76 9.26 -5.81
CA ILE A 298 -10.45 9.54 -4.55
C ILE A 298 -11.82 10.13 -4.87
N ALA A 299 -12.87 9.37 -4.58
CA ALA A 299 -14.26 9.77 -4.74
C ALA A 299 -14.89 10.09 -3.37
N THR A 300 -15.51 11.25 -3.26
CA THR A 300 -16.18 11.69 -2.03
C THR A 300 -17.56 12.32 -2.32
N ASN A 301 -18.36 12.50 -1.30
CA ASN A 301 -19.65 13.21 -1.40
C ASN A 301 -20.62 12.68 -2.48
N GLY A 302 -20.78 11.35 -2.56
CA GLY A 302 -21.71 10.72 -3.50
C GLY A 302 -21.23 10.72 -4.95
N SER A 303 -19.98 11.12 -5.23
CA SER A 303 -19.40 11.11 -6.57
C SER A 303 -19.04 9.72 -7.08
N LYS A 304 -18.76 9.63 -8.38
CA LYS A 304 -18.32 8.41 -9.03
C LYS A 304 -17.05 8.63 -9.85
N ILE A 305 -16.02 7.82 -9.59
CA ILE A 305 -14.80 7.74 -10.39
C ILE A 305 -14.73 6.39 -11.09
N ASP A 306 -14.41 6.40 -12.38
CA ASP A 306 -14.06 5.24 -13.18
C ASP A 306 -12.70 5.48 -13.86
N SER A 307 -11.71 4.67 -13.54
CA SER A 307 -10.33 4.84 -14.00
C SER A 307 -9.85 3.61 -14.77
N GLU A 308 -9.14 3.80 -15.88
CA GLU A 308 -8.66 2.73 -16.73
C GLU A 308 -7.19 2.92 -17.13
N VAL A 309 -6.37 1.87 -16.92
CA VAL A 309 -5.09 1.67 -17.62
C VAL A 309 -5.33 0.64 -18.71
N LYS A 310 -5.12 1.00 -19.99
CA LYS A 310 -5.53 0.18 -21.14
C LYS A 310 -4.58 -0.98 -21.41
N ASN A 311 -3.26 -0.76 -21.31
CA ASN A 311 -2.22 -1.71 -21.71
C ASN A 311 -1.23 -2.06 -20.58
N GLY A 312 -1.70 -2.02 -19.33
CA GLY A 312 -0.95 -2.50 -18.19
C GLY A 312 0.00 -1.48 -17.55
N THR A 313 0.62 -1.95 -16.48
CA THR A 313 1.58 -1.18 -15.68
C THR A 313 2.90 -1.93 -15.58
N THR A 314 4.02 -1.22 -15.55
CA THR A 314 5.33 -1.82 -15.33
C THR A 314 6.05 -1.10 -14.19
N VAL A 315 6.58 -1.87 -13.23
CA VAL A 315 7.42 -1.36 -12.15
C VAL A 315 8.76 -2.07 -12.23
N ASN A 316 9.84 -1.31 -12.37
CA ASN A 316 11.19 -1.83 -12.32
C ASN A 316 11.93 -1.22 -11.13
N ILE A 317 12.43 -2.07 -10.24
CA ILE A 317 13.25 -1.68 -9.09
C ILE A 317 14.64 -2.25 -9.30
N LYS A 318 15.61 -1.34 -9.59
CA LYS A 318 16.99 -1.72 -9.88
C LYS A 318 17.95 -0.63 -9.39
N PHE A 319 18.45 -0.79 -8.18
CA PHE A 319 19.44 0.12 -7.59
C PHE A 319 20.84 -0.12 -8.14
N ASN A 320 21.74 0.83 -7.92
CA ASN A 320 23.13 0.69 -8.33
C ASN A 320 23.81 -0.43 -7.54
N ASP A 321 24.53 -1.29 -8.25
CA ASP A 321 25.24 -2.47 -7.71
C ASP A 321 26.74 -2.17 -7.50
N GLU A 322 27.15 -0.89 -7.59
CA GLU A 322 28.53 -0.43 -7.45
C GLU A 322 28.87 -0.13 -5.98
N GLY A 323 28.90 -1.17 -5.16
CA GLY A 323 29.22 -1.01 -3.75
C GLY A 323 29.30 -2.35 -3.02
N LEU A 324 29.74 -2.30 -1.77
CA LEU A 324 29.83 -3.47 -0.89
C LEU A 324 28.42 -3.91 -0.37
N ASP A 325 27.38 -3.11 -0.63
CA ASP A 325 26.02 -3.36 -0.19
C ASP A 325 25.07 -3.47 -1.40
N PRO A 326 24.67 -4.70 -1.79
CA PRO A 326 23.70 -4.89 -2.88
C PRO A 326 22.29 -4.37 -2.58
N LEU A 327 22.02 -3.89 -1.37
CA LEU A 327 20.75 -3.39 -0.90
C LEU A 327 20.74 -1.86 -0.72
N ASP A 328 21.67 -1.13 -1.34
CA ASP A 328 21.64 0.33 -1.42
C ASP A 328 20.39 0.80 -2.16
N GLY A 329 19.37 1.17 -1.43
CA GLY A 329 18.10 1.69 -1.93
C GLY A 329 16.88 1.04 -1.28
N LEU A 330 15.91 1.88 -0.94
CA LEU A 330 14.74 1.49 -0.17
C LEU A 330 13.43 1.86 -0.88
N VAL A 331 12.54 0.89 -0.98
CA VAL A 331 11.12 1.10 -1.29
C VAL A 331 10.29 0.68 -0.09
N VAL A 332 9.62 1.62 0.57
CA VAL A 332 8.83 1.32 1.78
C VAL A 332 7.52 0.63 1.44
N GLY A 333 6.87 0.99 0.33
CA GLY A 333 5.66 0.29 -0.07
C GLY A 333 5.15 0.72 -1.43
N GLY A 334 4.26 -0.11 -2.00
CA GLY A 334 3.66 0.25 -3.28
C GLY A 334 2.49 -0.63 -3.70
N VAL A 335 1.74 -0.12 -4.65
CA VAL A 335 0.69 -0.82 -5.38
C VAL A 335 1.03 -0.72 -6.86
N ALA A 336 1.26 -1.87 -7.50
CA ALA A 336 1.62 -1.91 -8.91
C ALA A 336 0.40 -1.66 -9.84
N GLY A 337 -0.79 -2.01 -9.38
CA GLY A 337 -2.04 -1.66 -10.07
C GLY A 337 -2.56 -0.28 -9.72
N ASN A 338 -3.86 -0.12 -9.77
CA ASN A 338 -4.57 1.13 -9.42
C ASN A 338 -4.92 1.18 -7.93
N VAL A 339 -5.06 2.38 -7.40
CA VAL A 339 -5.62 2.61 -6.06
C VAL A 339 -6.87 3.47 -6.17
N VAL A 340 -7.97 2.99 -5.61
CA VAL A 340 -9.20 3.77 -5.51
C VAL A 340 -9.73 3.81 -4.10
N VAL A 341 -10.21 4.99 -3.74
CA VAL A 341 -10.74 5.29 -2.42
C VAL A 341 -12.13 5.88 -2.57
N ALA A 342 -13.09 5.33 -1.84
CA ALA A 342 -14.46 5.83 -1.79
C ALA A 342 -14.86 6.15 -0.35
N THR A 343 -15.39 7.36 -0.14
CA THR A 343 -15.96 7.81 1.14
C THR A 343 -17.20 8.66 0.87
N GLY A 344 -18.01 8.96 1.87
CA GLY A 344 -19.17 9.82 1.68
C GLY A 344 -20.21 9.25 0.70
N LYS A 345 -20.51 7.96 0.75
CA LYS A 345 -21.44 7.24 -0.13
C LYS A 345 -21.07 7.26 -1.62
N SER A 346 -19.79 7.42 -1.93
CA SER A 346 -19.26 7.49 -3.30
C SER A 346 -18.96 6.13 -3.90
N GLU A 347 -18.77 6.11 -5.20
CA GLU A 347 -18.31 4.93 -5.95
C GLU A 347 -16.96 5.21 -6.60
N ALA A 348 -15.98 4.32 -6.42
CA ALA A 348 -14.69 4.43 -7.08
C ALA A 348 -14.31 3.09 -7.70
N LYS A 349 -14.09 3.09 -9.00
CA LYS A 349 -13.70 1.90 -9.76
C LYS A 349 -12.42 2.16 -10.53
N ALA A 350 -11.53 1.17 -10.58
CA ALA A 350 -10.38 1.21 -11.47
C ALA A 350 -10.09 -0.15 -12.09
N THR A 351 -9.71 -0.12 -13.37
CA THR A 351 -9.39 -1.32 -14.15
C THR A 351 -7.98 -1.19 -14.74
N THR A 352 -7.18 -2.24 -14.60
CA THR A 352 -5.92 -2.40 -15.34
C THR A 352 -6.11 -3.54 -16.33
N ASN A 353 -6.22 -3.20 -17.62
CA ASN A 353 -6.21 -4.18 -18.69
C ASN A 353 -4.76 -4.51 -19.06
N GLY A 354 -4.53 -5.73 -19.55
CA GLY A 354 -3.18 -6.20 -19.88
C GLY A 354 -2.39 -6.64 -18.62
N GLN A 355 -1.07 -6.52 -18.71
CA GLN A 355 -0.18 -7.05 -17.67
C GLN A 355 0.26 -5.97 -16.70
N THR A 356 0.19 -6.28 -15.41
CA THR A 356 0.92 -5.57 -14.36
C THR A 356 2.20 -6.34 -14.08
N ILE A 357 3.36 -5.75 -14.39
CA ILE A 357 4.66 -6.40 -14.25
C ILE A 357 5.46 -5.68 -13.17
N VAL A 358 5.95 -6.42 -12.19
CA VAL A 358 6.86 -5.91 -11.15
C VAL A 358 8.16 -6.68 -11.21
N ASN A 359 9.26 -6.00 -11.51
CA ASN A 359 10.59 -6.56 -11.51
C ASN A 359 11.40 -5.96 -10.37
N ILE A 360 11.73 -6.75 -9.38
CA ILE A 360 12.61 -6.36 -8.26
C ILE A 360 13.95 -7.03 -8.51
N HIS A 361 14.94 -6.31 -9.08
CA HIS A 361 16.23 -6.88 -9.39
C HIS A 361 17.16 -6.97 -8.18
N ASN A 362 17.10 -5.95 -7.33
CA ASN A 362 17.90 -5.84 -6.11
C ASN A 362 17.28 -4.78 -5.19
N GLY A 363 17.89 -4.58 -4.02
CA GLY A 363 17.48 -3.57 -3.05
C GLY A 363 16.47 -4.07 -2.04
N GLU A 364 16.09 -3.18 -1.13
CA GLU A 364 15.18 -3.47 -0.05
C GLU A 364 13.78 -2.96 -0.35
N VAL A 365 12.82 -3.87 -0.26
CA VAL A 365 11.40 -3.59 -0.53
C VAL A 365 10.56 -4.06 0.66
N MET A 366 9.97 -3.12 1.40
CA MET A 366 9.21 -3.48 2.59
C MET A 366 7.81 -4.03 2.26
N GLY A 367 7.17 -3.57 1.16
CA GLY A 367 5.89 -4.14 0.77
C GLY A 367 5.42 -3.73 -0.62
N ILE A 368 4.98 -4.72 -1.41
CA ILE A 368 4.33 -4.46 -2.71
C ILE A 368 3.07 -5.30 -2.85
N VAL A 369 2.04 -4.65 -3.35
CA VAL A 369 0.80 -5.26 -3.83
C VAL A 369 0.83 -5.25 -5.35
N GLY A 370 0.79 -6.42 -5.98
CA GLY A 370 0.85 -6.56 -7.44
C GLY A 370 -0.45 -6.10 -8.12
N GLY A 371 -1.59 -6.50 -7.58
CA GLY A 371 -2.89 -6.04 -8.05
C GLY A 371 -3.25 -4.61 -7.62
N GLY A 372 -4.52 -4.27 -7.69
CA GLY A 372 -5.00 -2.95 -7.25
C GLY A 372 -5.38 -2.89 -5.78
N ALA A 373 -5.58 -1.69 -5.26
CA ALA A 373 -6.11 -1.48 -3.92
C ALA A 373 -7.45 -0.72 -3.96
N ALA A 374 -8.48 -1.36 -3.44
CA ALA A 374 -9.82 -0.79 -3.29
C ALA A 374 -10.07 -0.50 -1.81
N VAL A 375 -10.35 0.75 -1.47
CA VAL A 375 -10.51 1.19 -0.08
C VAL A 375 -11.82 1.95 0.08
N SER A 376 -12.70 1.44 0.93
CA SER A 376 -13.93 2.11 1.34
C SER A 376 -13.84 2.43 2.82
N PHE A 377 -13.93 3.69 3.17
CA PHE A 377 -13.87 4.10 4.59
C PHE A 377 -14.75 5.30 4.89
N ASP A 378 -15.08 5.46 6.17
CA ASP A 378 -15.79 6.63 6.69
C ASP A 378 -14.83 7.54 7.44
N MET A 379 -14.67 8.75 6.99
CA MET A 379 -13.76 9.71 7.62
C MET A 379 -14.30 10.38 8.88
N GLY A 380 -15.54 10.21 9.25
CA GLY A 380 -16.13 10.76 10.48
C GLY A 380 -15.59 12.12 10.97
N GLY A 381 -16.32 12.86 11.77
CA GLY A 381 -15.85 14.11 12.40
C GLY A 381 -15.65 15.29 11.43
N THR A 382 -14.69 16.17 11.71
CA THR A 382 -14.45 17.42 10.96
C THR A 382 -14.07 17.20 9.50
N LEU A 383 -13.33 16.11 9.18
CA LEU A 383 -13.03 15.73 7.80
C LEU A 383 -14.25 15.14 7.08
N GLY A 384 -15.17 14.50 7.79
CA GLY A 384 -16.45 14.04 7.26
C GLY A 384 -17.32 15.20 6.76
N PHE A 385 -17.20 16.38 7.35
CA PHE A 385 -17.87 17.60 6.85
C PHE A 385 -17.37 18.02 5.47
N LEU A 386 -16.05 17.88 5.22
CA LEU A 386 -15.43 18.26 3.94
C LEU A 386 -15.55 17.16 2.87
N LEU A 387 -15.48 15.89 3.27
CA LEU A 387 -15.39 14.76 2.35
C LEU A 387 -16.65 13.87 2.32
N GLY A 388 -17.70 14.29 3.01
CA GLY A 388 -18.94 13.53 3.18
C GLY A 388 -18.85 12.46 4.27
N SER A 389 -19.96 12.25 4.97
CA SER A 389 -20.09 11.19 5.95
C SER A 389 -20.57 9.90 5.31
N GLY A 390 -20.12 8.78 5.82
CA GLY A 390 -20.46 7.45 5.36
C GLY A 390 -19.37 6.81 4.50
N SER A 391 -19.35 5.49 4.50
CA SER A 391 -18.46 4.72 3.64
C SER A 391 -18.99 4.62 2.21
N GLY A 392 -18.11 4.34 1.27
CA GLY A 392 -18.46 4.23 -0.14
C GLY A 392 -18.34 2.79 -0.67
N SER A 393 -18.26 2.68 -1.98
CA SER A 393 -17.96 1.45 -2.69
C SER A 393 -16.71 1.61 -3.54
N ALA A 394 -15.68 0.78 -3.30
CA ALA A 394 -14.44 0.80 -4.06
C ALA A 394 -14.19 -0.53 -4.75
N THR A 395 -13.77 -0.50 -6.03
CA THR A 395 -13.52 -1.71 -6.79
C THR A 395 -12.27 -1.57 -7.66
N THR A 396 -11.37 -2.56 -7.61
CA THR A 396 -10.26 -2.67 -8.55
C THR A 396 -10.29 -3.99 -9.30
N GLN A 397 -9.86 -3.96 -10.57
CA GLN A 397 -9.78 -5.13 -11.44
C GLN A 397 -8.43 -5.13 -12.17
N SER A 398 -7.77 -6.28 -12.22
CA SER A 398 -6.51 -6.49 -12.94
C SER A 398 -6.62 -7.76 -13.80
N ASP A 399 -6.10 -7.72 -15.02
CA ASP A 399 -6.10 -8.92 -15.88
C ASP A 399 -5.01 -9.89 -15.44
N SER A 400 -3.78 -9.44 -15.41
CA SER A 400 -2.63 -10.29 -15.09
C SER A 400 -1.62 -9.52 -14.22
N VAL A 401 -1.08 -10.20 -13.23
CA VAL A 401 -0.02 -9.67 -12.34
C VAL A 401 1.16 -10.62 -12.37
N ILE A 402 2.34 -10.12 -12.69
CA ILE A 402 3.59 -10.88 -12.69
C ILE A 402 4.60 -10.14 -11.81
N MET A 403 5.11 -10.83 -10.80
CA MET A 403 6.13 -10.28 -9.90
C MET A 403 7.40 -11.16 -9.97
N ASN A 404 8.49 -10.58 -10.42
CA ASN A 404 9.79 -11.22 -10.48
C ASN A 404 10.70 -10.65 -9.40
N VAL A 405 11.13 -11.50 -8.48
CA VAL A 405 11.91 -11.13 -7.30
C VAL A 405 13.30 -11.72 -7.43
N GLY A 406 14.28 -10.85 -7.66
CA GLY A 406 15.66 -11.23 -7.95
C GLY A 406 16.46 -11.64 -6.71
N ALA A 407 17.50 -12.42 -6.93
CA ALA A 407 18.34 -12.98 -5.88
C ALA A 407 19.08 -11.95 -4.99
N LYS A 408 19.20 -10.71 -5.44
CA LYS A 408 19.86 -9.61 -4.71
C LYS A 408 18.86 -8.68 -4.01
N SER A 409 17.61 -9.07 -3.88
CA SER A 409 16.58 -8.30 -3.19
C SER A 409 16.26 -8.87 -1.81
N ALA A 410 15.81 -8.01 -0.91
CA ALA A 410 15.20 -8.38 0.37
C ALA A 410 13.78 -7.82 0.42
N THR A 411 12.80 -8.65 0.80
CA THR A 411 11.41 -8.22 0.83
C THR A 411 10.73 -8.59 2.15
N ALA A 412 9.93 -7.68 2.72
CA ALA A 412 9.23 -7.94 3.97
C ALA A 412 7.78 -8.39 3.77
N ALA A 413 7.09 -7.90 2.73
CA ALA A 413 5.73 -8.34 2.42
C ALA A 413 5.44 -8.20 0.92
N LEU A 414 5.13 -9.32 0.28
CA LEU A 414 4.72 -9.33 -1.13
C LEU A 414 3.33 -9.95 -1.26
N MET A 415 2.49 -9.31 -2.05
CA MET A 415 1.14 -9.77 -2.35
C MET A 415 0.90 -9.74 -3.85
N GLY A 416 0.65 -10.91 -4.44
CA GLY A 416 0.40 -11.02 -5.88
C GLY A 416 -0.95 -10.44 -6.28
N GLY A 417 -2.01 -10.79 -5.58
CA GLY A 417 -3.34 -10.24 -5.81
C GLY A 417 -3.50 -8.80 -5.33
N GLY A 418 -4.72 -8.32 -5.31
CA GLY A 418 -5.03 -6.96 -4.84
C GLY A 418 -5.56 -6.92 -3.41
N ILE A 419 -5.70 -5.72 -2.88
CA ILE A 419 -6.25 -5.47 -1.54
C ILE A 419 -7.64 -4.85 -1.63
N ALA A 420 -8.58 -5.38 -0.87
CA ALA A 420 -9.88 -4.78 -0.61
C ALA A 420 -9.99 -4.45 0.89
N VAL A 421 -10.22 -3.18 1.22
CA VAL A 421 -10.42 -2.71 2.61
C VAL A 421 -11.75 -2.03 2.73
N ALA A 422 -12.63 -2.55 3.58
CA ALA A 422 -13.93 -1.96 3.84
C ALA A 422 -14.10 -1.65 5.33
N ASP A 423 -14.56 -0.45 5.62
CA ASP A 423 -14.88 0.00 6.97
C ASP A 423 -16.38 0.25 7.12
N ALA A 424 -16.96 -0.21 8.21
CA ALA A 424 -18.29 0.20 8.66
C ALA A 424 -18.18 1.05 9.93
N ASN A 425 -18.92 2.14 10.00
CA ASN A 425 -18.90 3.07 11.12
C ASN A 425 -20.34 3.48 11.48
N GLY A 426 -20.79 3.15 12.69
CA GLY A 426 -22.17 3.38 13.10
C GLY A 426 -23.18 2.67 12.18
N LYS A 427 -24.04 3.42 11.50
CA LYS A 427 -25.03 2.91 10.52
C LYS A 427 -24.51 2.82 9.08
N ASN A 428 -23.27 3.26 8.81
CA ASN A 428 -22.75 3.38 7.47
C ASN A 428 -22.11 2.08 6.98
N ASN A 429 -22.43 1.70 5.76
CA ASN A 429 -21.93 0.49 5.12
C ASN A 429 -20.72 0.81 4.23
N GLY A 430 -19.67 -0.01 4.31
CA GLY A 430 -18.55 0.05 3.41
C GLY A 430 -18.42 -1.20 2.55
N SER A 431 -18.09 -1.02 1.27
CA SER A 431 -17.86 -2.14 0.36
C SER A 431 -16.57 -1.94 -0.42
N ALA A 432 -15.71 -2.95 -0.43
CA ALA A 432 -14.51 -2.96 -1.23
C ALA A 432 -14.32 -4.30 -1.93
N SER A 433 -13.88 -4.24 -3.19
CA SER A 433 -13.60 -5.45 -3.97
C SER A 433 -12.33 -5.30 -4.79
N SER A 434 -11.45 -6.29 -4.76
CA SER A 434 -10.27 -6.36 -5.61
C SER A 434 -10.21 -7.69 -6.32
N THR A 435 -10.07 -7.67 -7.66
CA THR A 435 -10.04 -8.89 -8.46
C THR A 435 -8.81 -8.94 -9.37
N ALA A 436 -8.22 -10.12 -9.55
CA ALA A 436 -7.21 -10.40 -10.55
C ALA A 436 -7.51 -11.75 -11.22
N LYS A 437 -7.32 -11.85 -12.54
CA LYS A 437 -7.54 -13.13 -13.25
C LYS A 437 -6.36 -14.07 -13.05
N PHE A 438 -5.15 -13.56 -13.26
CA PHE A 438 -3.93 -14.34 -13.18
C PHE A 438 -2.88 -13.64 -12.34
N VAL A 439 -2.24 -14.38 -11.44
CA VAL A 439 -1.15 -13.89 -10.58
C VAL A 439 0.02 -14.86 -10.65
N GLU A 440 1.21 -14.35 -10.92
CA GLU A 440 2.45 -15.10 -10.95
C GLU A 440 3.51 -14.41 -10.08
N LEU A 441 4.13 -15.16 -9.16
CA LEU A 441 5.24 -14.70 -8.35
C LEU A 441 6.43 -15.65 -8.53
N ASN A 442 7.57 -15.09 -8.93
CA ASN A 442 8.80 -15.82 -9.15
C ASN A 442 9.88 -15.32 -8.20
N PHE A 443 10.41 -16.20 -7.35
CA PHE A 443 11.44 -15.88 -6.38
C PHE A 443 12.75 -16.55 -6.76
N GLU A 444 13.79 -15.74 -6.94
CA GLU A 444 15.16 -16.17 -7.14
C GLU A 444 15.98 -15.91 -5.88
N GLY A 445 16.99 -16.73 -5.62
CA GLY A 445 17.84 -16.51 -4.44
C GLY A 445 18.96 -17.53 -4.30
N PRO A 446 19.81 -17.40 -3.28
CA PRO A 446 20.80 -18.41 -2.95
C PRO A 446 20.12 -19.71 -2.53
N LYS A 447 20.82 -20.83 -2.71
CA LYS A 447 20.28 -22.14 -2.29
C LYS A 447 20.10 -22.24 -0.77
N ALA A 448 20.95 -21.54 -0.01
CA ALA A 448 20.89 -21.43 1.45
C ALA A 448 21.56 -20.13 1.88
N LEU A 449 21.14 -19.57 3.00
CA LEU A 449 21.84 -18.47 3.66
C LEU A 449 23.14 -18.99 4.30
N ASN A 450 24.18 -18.15 4.28
CA ASN A 450 25.38 -18.46 5.06
C ASN A 450 25.13 -18.30 6.57
N GLU A 451 25.99 -18.89 7.40
CA GLU A 451 25.79 -18.88 8.85
C GLU A 451 25.83 -17.48 9.48
N ASN A 452 26.60 -16.54 8.91
CA ASN A 452 26.64 -15.17 9.40
C ASN A 452 25.31 -14.44 9.15
N ASP A 453 24.70 -14.67 7.99
CA ASP A 453 23.40 -14.10 7.65
C ASP A 453 22.27 -14.71 8.50
N LYS A 454 22.33 -16.01 8.78
CA LYS A 454 21.41 -16.65 9.73
C LYS A 454 21.53 -16.05 11.13
N VAL A 455 22.74 -15.75 11.59
CA VAL A 455 22.97 -15.07 12.89
C VAL A 455 22.41 -13.64 12.88
N LYS A 456 22.63 -12.88 11.80
CA LYS A 456 22.06 -11.53 11.64
C LYS A 456 20.52 -11.58 11.68
N LEU A 457 19.91 -12.46 10.89
CA LEU A 457 18.46 -12.64 10.83
C LEU A 457 17.89 -13.01 12.21
N HIS A 458 18.53 -13.94 12.89
CA HIS A 458 18.13 -14.33 14.23
C HIS A 458 18.21 -13.17 15.23
N LYS A 459 19.29 -12.40 15.20
CA LYS A 459 19.47 -11.23 16.06
C LYS A 459 18.41 -10.16 15.77
N ALA A 460 18.14 -9.87 14.52
CA ALA A 460 17.11 -8.91 14.12
C ALA A 460 15.71 -9.38 14.59
N ALA A 461 15.36 -10.62 14.33
CA ALA A 461 14.08 -11.18 14.72
C ALA A 461 13.88 -11.15 16.25
N THR A 462 14.88 -11.55 17.02
CA THR A 462 14.81 -11.53 18.50
C THR A 462 14.73 -10.11 19.06
N THR A 463 15.29 -9.12 18.36
CA THR A 463 15.28 -7.73 18.80
C THR A 463 13.94 -7.04 18.50
N TYR A 464 13.36 -7.29 17.33
CA TYR A 464 12.25 -6.49 16.83
C TYR A 464 10.87 -7.15 16.92
N LEU A 465 10.77 -8.48 16.84
CA LEU A 465 9.46 -9.14 16.97
C LEU A 465 8.73 -8.82 18.29
N PRO A 466 9.42 -8.76 19.46
CA PRO A 466 8.78 -8.31 20.70
C PRO A 466 8.29 -6.86 20.65
N LYS A 467 9.04 -5.96 19.98
CA LYS A 467 8.68 -4.56 19.83
C LYS A 467 7.46 -4.40 18.92
N PHE A 468 7.43 -5.08 17.76
CA PHE A 468 6.25 -5.06 16.88
C PHE A 468 4.98 -5.48 17.59
N ARG A 469 5.09 -6.49 18.44
CA ARG A 469 3.98 -6.97 19.24
C ARG A 469 3.49 -5.91 20.22
N GLU A 470 4.38 -5.25 20.93
CA GLU A 470 4.02 -4.20 21.90
C GLU A 470 3.45 -2.97 21.18
N ASP A 471 4.02 -2.58 20.04
CA ASP A 471 3.54 -1.47 19.22
C ASP A 471 2.14 -1.73 18.65
N ILE A 472 1.89 -2.95 18.19
CA ILE A 472 0.55 -3.36 17.72
C ILE A 472 -0.44 -3.35 18.88
N LYS A 473 -0.05 -3.89 20.03
CA LYS A 473 -0.90 -3.95 21.22
C LYS A 473 -1.23 -2.57 21.77
N SER A 474 -0.25 -1.66 21.78
CA SER A 474 -0.41 -0.28 22.26
C SER A 474 -0.98 0.64 21.18
N GLN A 475 -1.23 0.14 19.96
CA GLN A 475 -1.66 0.93 18.79
C GLN A 475 -0.69 2.10 18.47
N ASN A 476 0.58 1.96 18.84
CA ASN A 476 1.62 2.95 18.56
C ASN A 476 2.23 2.73 17.18
N PHE A 477 1.48 3.10 16.15
CA PHE A 477 1.86 2.84 14.76
C PHE A 477 3.08 3.62 14.29
N SER A 478 3.36 4.78 14.88
CA SER A 478 4.58 5.53 14.55
C SER A 478 5.82 4.80 15.04
N GLN A 479 5.75 4.18 16.21
CA GLN A 479 6.84 3.37 16.74
C GLN A 479 6.95 2.05 15.97
N LEU A 480 5.83 1.42 15.63
CA LEU A 480 5.82 0.20 14.81
C LEU A 480 6.54 0.42 13.47
N VAL A 481 6.31 1.56 12.81
CA VAL A 481 7.02 1.89 11.55
C VAL A 481 8.51 2.11 11.81
N ALA A 482 8.88 2.81 12.88
CA ALA A 482 10.28 3.03 13.23
C ALA A 482 11.00 1.71 13.55
N ASP A 483 10.36 0.84 14.33
CA ASP A 483 10.92 -0.46 14.68
C ASP A 483 10.92 -1.43 13.50
N PHE A 484 9.91 -1.36 12.61
CA PHE A 484 9.90 -2.14 11.37
C PHE A 484 11.04 -1.70 10.43
N THR A 485 11.29 -0.40 10.31
CA THR A 485 12.42 0.13 9.54
C THR A 485 13.76 -0.32 10.17
N GLY A 486 13.88 -0.27 11.49
CA GLY A 486 15.08 -0.75 12.17
C GLY A 486 15.26 -2.29 12.07
N PHE A 487 14.19 -3.06 11.95
CA PHE A 487 14.24 -4.48 11.62
C PHE A 487 14.76 -4.68 10.19
N ALA A 488 14.18 -4.00 9.23
CA ALA A 488 14.59 -4.04 7.85
C ALA A 488 16.08 -3.72 7.69
N ASP A 489 16.58 -2.68 8.36
CA ASP A 489 18.02 -2.34 8.39
C ASP A 489 18.94 -3.46 8.94
N GLN A 490 18.41 -4.35 9.75
CA GLN A 490 19.18 -5.45 10.33
C GLN A 490 19.02 -6.77 9.56
N VAL A 491 17.92 -6.92 8.81
CA VAL A 491 17.66 -8.06 7.91
C VAL A 491 18.03 -7.75 6.47
N ASP A 492 18.95 -6.83 6.28
CA ASP A 492 19.59 -6.46 5.04
C ASP A 492 20.40 -7.65 4.47
N ILE A 493 19.67 -8.67 4.03
CA ILE A 493 20.24 -9.94 3.59
C ILE A 493 19.63 -10.29 2.24
N PRO A 494 20.44 -10.27 1.15
CA PRO A 494 19.96 -10.63 -0.17
C PRO A 494 19.32 -12.02 -0.21
N GLY A 495 18.18 -12.12 -0.84
CA GLY A 495 17.42 -13.37 -0.98
C GLY A 495 16.53 -13.73 0.21
N VAL A 496 16.33 -12.82 1.18
CA VAL A 496 15.37 -13.02 2.27
C VAL A 496 14.02 -12.42 1.90
N HIS A 497 12.98 -13.25 1.94
CA HIS A 497 11.61 -12.87 1.60
C HIS A 497 10.64 -13.30 2.71
N VAL A 498 9.98 -12.32 3.34
CA VAL A 498 9.07 -12.58 4.47
C VAL A 498 7.64 -12.23 4.07
N ALA A 499 6.66 -13.00 4.54
CA ALA A 499 5.24 -12.78 4.32
C ALA A 499 4.83 -12.68 2.83
N ASN A 500 4.93 -13.81 2.12
CA ASN A 500 4.57 -13.91 0.71
C ASN A 500 3.12 -14.41 0.56
N LEU A 501 2.28 -13.63 -0.13
CA LEU A 501 0.89 -13.95 -0.37
C LEU A 501 0.61 -14.04 -1.88
N GLY A 502 0.21 -15.22 -2.36
CA GLY A 502 -0.12 -15.43 -3.78
C GLY A 502 -1.43 -14.78 -4.16
N GLY A 503 -2.48 -15.03 -3.40
CA GLY A 503 -3.78 -14.42 -3.59
C GLY A 503 -3.84 -12.96 -3.16
N GLY A 504 -5.04 -12.43 -3.08
CA GLY A 504 -5.27 -11.07 -2.59
C GLY A 504 -5.71 -11.03 -1.14
N SER A 505 -5.88 -9.83 -0.61
CA SER A 505 -6.32 -9.60 0.77
C SER A 505 -7.68 -8.91 0.83
N ALA A 506 -8.55 -9.42 1.69
CA ALA A 506 -9.82 -8.82 2.03
C ALA A 506 -9.81 -8.45 3.52
N ILE A 507 -10.02 -7.18 3.85
CA ILE A 507 -9.96 -6.65 5.22
C ILE A 507 -11.25 -5.88 5.51
N ALA A 508 -12.10 -6.42 6.38
CA ALA A 508 -13.33 -5.77 6.83
C ALA A 508 -13.19 -5.33 8.29
N ARG A 509 -13.51 -4.06 8.57
CA ARG A 509 -13.35 -3.49 9.91
C ARG A 509 -14.63 -2.78 10.35
N GLY A 510 -15.07 -3.08 11.56
CA GLY A 510 -16.16 -2.36 12.23
C GLY A 510 -15.59 -1.36 13.23
N TYR A 511 -15.94 -0.09 13.07
CA TYR A 511 -15.65 0.96 14.05
C TYR A 511 -16.92 1.36 14.75
N PHE A 512 -16.81 1.40 16.03
CA PHE A 512 -17.91 1.76 16.91
C PHE A 512 -17.94 3.27 17.16
N VAL A 513 -19.10 3.89 17.07
CA VAL A 513 -19.30 5.29 17.47
C VAL A 513 -20.48 5.48 18.41
N ASP A 514 -21.60 4.72 18.28
CA ASP A 514 -22.84 4.92 19.03
C ASP A 514 -23.59 3.63 19.38
N ASP A 515 -24.64 3.75 20.19
CA ASP A 515 -25.53 2.64 20.60
C ASP A 515 -26.33 1.99 19.44
N GLU A 516 -26.19 2.53 18.21
CA GLU A 516 -26.93 2.10 17.03
C GLU A 516 -26.04 1.58 15.90
N ALA A 517 -24.92 0.92 16.21
CA ALA A 517 -24.05 0.32 15.20
C ALA A 517 -24.78 -0.81 14.46
N THR A 518 -25.22 -0.58 13.23
CA THR A 518 -25.89 -1.54 12.34
C THR A 518 -25.26 -1.62 10.96
N GLY A 519 -24.19 -0.87 10.71
CA GLY A 519 -23.50 -0.84 9.44
C GLY A 519 -22.75 -2.15 9.14
N THR A 520 -22.55 -2.43 7.86
CA THR A 520 -21.86 -3.62 7.37
C THR A 520 -20.61 -3.23 6.59
N ALA A 521 -19.44 -3.77 6.96
CA ALA A 521 -18.24 -3.74 6.16
C ALA A 521 -18.11 -5.04 5.37
N THR A 522 -18.02 -4.92 4.05
CA THR A 522 -17.85 -6.08 3.16
C THR A 522 -16.61 -5.89 2.31
N ALA A 523 -15.59 -6.72 2.53
CA ALA A 523 -14.37 -6.74 1.73
C ALA A 523 -14.24 -8.05 1.00
N ASN A 524 -14.01 -7.99 -0.32
CA ASN A 524 -13.84 -9.16 -1.17
C ASN A 524 -12.55 -9.06 -1.97
N SER A 525 -11.75 -10.12 -1.94
CA SER A 525 -10.63 -10.30 -2.86
C SER A 525 -10.81 -11.60 -3.64
N LYS A 526 -10.62 -11.56 -4.96
CA LYS A 526 -10.71 -12.74 -5.80
C LYS A 526 -9.53 -12.82 -6.77
N VAL A 527 -8.94 -14.00 -6.87
CA VAL A 527 -7.94 -14.34 -7.89
C VAL A 527 -8.36 -15.65 -8.56
N ASP A 528 -8.46 -15.68 -9.90
CA ASP A 528 -8.86 -16.91 -10.59
C ASP A 528 -7.72 -17.94 -10.60
N SER A 529 -6.46 -17.50 -10.76
CA SER A 529 -5.31 -18.41 -10.76
C SER A 529 -4.07 -17.76 -10.15
N VAL A 530 -3.40 -18.48 -9.25
CA VAL A 530 -2.13 -18.10 -8.63
C VAL A 530 -1.08 -19.13 -9.00
N SER A 531 0.10 -18.68 -9.43
CA SER A 531 1.32 -19.47 -9.58
C SER A 531 2.44 -18.85 -8.76
N MET A 532 3.05 -19.62 -7.88
CA MET A 532 4.22 -19.18 -7.10
C MET A 532 5.37 -20.15 -7.31
N THR A 533 6.52 -19.62 -7.71
CA THR A 533 7.72 -20.43 -7.96
C THR A 533 8.87 -19.93 -7.08
N PHE A 534 9.46 -20.85 -6.32
CA PHE A 534 10.60 -20.62 -5.44
C PHE A 534 11.82 -21.39 -5.95
N ASN A 535 12.73 -20.68 -6.63
CA ASN A 535 13.97 -21.25 -7.16
C ASN A 535 15.15 -21.13 -6.19
N GLY A 536 14.98 -20.35 -5.12
CA GLY A 536 16.01 -20.10 -4.11
C GLY A 536 15.52 -19.13 -3.05
N GLY A 537 16.47 -18.59 -2.28
CA GLY A 537 16.18 -17.62 -1.21
C GLY A 537 15.83 -18.27 0.13
N TYR A 538 15.64 -17.41 1.12
CA TYR A 538 15.14 -17.74 2.44
C TYR A 538 13.73 -17.17 2.58
N ASN A 539 12.74 -18.03 2.45
CA ASN A 539 11.35 -17.63 2.33
C ASN A 539 10.57 -17.99 3.60
N VAL A 540 9.90 -17.02 4.21
CA VAL A 540 9.20 -17.22 5.49
C VAL A 540 7.73 -16.85 5.36
N ALA A 541 6.86 -17.68 5.89
CA ALA A 541 5.42 -17.45 5.98
C ALA A 541 4.77 -17.18 4.60
N THR A 542 4.73 -18.20 3.78
CA THR A 542 4.11 -18.15 2.44
C THR A 542 2.71 -18.76 2.45
N ALA A 543 1.74 -18.03 1.93
CA ALA A 543 0.42 -18.54 1.64
C ALA A 543 0.08 -18.32 0.16
N ALA A 544 -0.15 -19.41 -0.56
CA ALA A 544 -0.50 -19.30 -1.98
C ALA A 544 -1.97 -18.90 -2.21
N GLY A 545 -2.86 -19.18 -1.26
CA GLY A 545 -4.22 -18.65 -1.23
C GLY A 545 -4.29 -17.17 -0.84
N GLY A 546 -5.49 -16.69 -0.52
CA GLY A 546 -5.74 -15.31 -0.13
C GLY A 546 -5.76 -15.11 1.40
N LEU A 547 -5.77 -13.85 1.83
CA LEU A 547 -5.88 -13.46 3.23
C LEU A 547 -7.23 -12.77 3.48
N ALA A 548 -8.04 -13.31 4.37
CA ALA A 548 -9.26 -12.68 4.86
C ALA A 548 -9.11 -12.25 6.32
N VAL A 549 -9.36 -10.98 6.62
CA VAL A 549 -9.28 -10.42 7.98
C VAL A 549 -10.59 -9.69 8.30
N ALA A 550 -11.29 -10.16 9.31
CA ALA A 550 -12.47 -9.48 9.85
C ALA A 550 -12.17 -8.99 11.27
N HIS A 551 -12.34 -7.70 11.49
CA HIS A 551 -12.10 -7.07 12.79
C HIS A 551 -13.31 -6.27 13.25
N ASP A 552 -13.85 -6.64 14.40
CA ASP A 552 -14.93 -5.91 15.07
C ASP A 552 -14.38 -5.19 16.31
N LYS A 553 -14.42 -3.86 16.29
CA LYS A 553 -14.01 -3.01 17.41
C LYS A 553 -15.22 -2.56 18.21
N ALA A 554 -15.94 -3.47 18.85
CA ALA A 554 -17.12 -3.15 19.61
C ALA A 554 -16.85 -3.07 21.11
N ASP A 555 -17.47 -2.10 21.79
CA ASP A 555 -17.57 -2.07 23.25
C ASP A 555 -18.61 -3.12 23.72
N ALA A 556 -18.30 -3.84 24.80
CA ALA A 556 -19.08 -4.96 25.31
C ALA A 556 -20.58 -4.66 25.55
N SER A 557 -20.95 -3.41 25.72
CA SER A 557 -22.30 -2.99 26.08
C SER A 557 -23.17 -2.53 24.91
N LYS A 558 -22.65 -2.49 23.65
CA LYS A 558 -23.31 -1.81 22.53
C LYS A 558 -23.51 -2.70 21.31
N ALA A 559 -24.35 -2.28 20.35
CA ALA A 559 -24.56 -2.96 19.09
C ALA A 559 -23.24 -3.01 18.24
N ALA A 560 -23.06 -4.04 17.43
CA ALA A 560 -21.86 -4.22 16.61
C ALA A 560 -22.14 -4.09 15.14
N ASN A 561 -21.20 -3.52 14.41
CA ASN A 561 -21.15 -3.60 12.96
C ASN A 561 -20.89 -5.03 12.50
N GLN A 562 -21.46 -5.42 11.36
CA GLN A 562 -21.11 -6.67 10.71
C GLN A 562 -19.82 -6.47 9.92
N THR A 563 -18.88 -7.41 10.04
CA THR A 563 -17.64 -7.36 9.26
C THR A 563 -17.46 -8.68 8.50
N ASN A 564 -17.51 -8.60 7.19
CA ASN A 564 -17.39 -9.75 6.29
C ASN A 564 -16.18 -9.57 5.40
N ALA A 565 -15.16 -10.39 5.58
CA ALA A 565 -13.98 -10.43 4.72
C ALA A 565 -13.92 -11.77 3.99
N THR A 566 -13.81 -11.75 2.66
CA THR A 566 -13.74 -12.97 1.85
C THR A 566 -12.58 -12.87 0.87
N ALA A 567 -11.66 -13.84 0.92
CA ALA A 567 -10.57 -13.97 -0.03
C ALA A 567 -10.69 -15.31 -0.75
N ASN A 568 -10.84 -15.27 -2.08
CA ASN A 568 -11.04 -16.44 -2.92
C ASN A 568 -9.89 -16.60 -3.91
N VAL A 569 -9.41 -17.83 -4.07
CA VAL A 569 -8.50 -18.24 -5.14
C VAL A 569 -9.04 -19.52 -5.77
N ASP A 570 -9.33 -19.49 -7.07
CA ASP A 570 -9.94 -20.67 -7.72
C ASP A 570 -8.89 -21.77 -7.95
N LYS A 571 -7.66 -21.39 -8.38
CA LYS A 571 -6.55 -22.33 -8.60
C LYS A 571 -5.23 -21.82 -8.00
N VAL A 572 -4.49 -22.71 -7.39
CA VAL A 572 -3.14 -22.49 -6.86
C VAL A 572 -2.17 -23.48 -7.48
N ASN A 573 -1.02 -22.99 -7.95
CA ASN A 573 0.13 -23.78 -8.36
C ASN A 573 1.35 -23.28 -7.56
N LEU A 574 1.86 -24.13 -6.66
CA LEU A 574 3.01 -23.81 -5.80
C LEU A 574 4.17 -24.70 -6.17
N ILE A 575 5.24 -24.15 -6.70
CA ILE A 575 6.42 -24.88 -7.19
C ILE A 575 7.64 -24.50 -6.35
N ILE A 576 8.29 -25.48 -5.76
CA ILE A 576 9.48 -25.30 -4.92
C ILE A 576 10.61 -26.13 -5.52
N THR A 577 11.60 -25.46 -6.10
CA THR A 577 12.75 -26.09 -6.73
C THR A 577 14.04 -25.87 -5.95
N GLY A 578 14.03 -24.92 -4.98
CA GLY A 578 15.22 -24.56 -4.22
C GLY A 578 14.92 -23.69 -3.00
N GLY A 579 16.00 -23.23 -2.36
CA GLY A 579 15.93 -22.33 -1.21
C GLY A 579 15.67 -23.01 0.14
N GLU A 580 15.66 -22.20 1.19
CA GLU A 580 15.22 -22.55 2.53
C GLU A 580 13.84 -21.92 2.77
N ASN A 581 12.83 -22.75 3.02
CA ASN A 581 11.43 -22.35 3.03
C ASN A 581 10.78 -22.70 4.37
N ILE A 582 10.23 -21.70 5.07
CA ILE A 582 9.66 -21.89 6.40
C ILE A 582 8.18 -21.58 6.38
N LEU A 583 7.38 -22.55 6.75
CA LEU A 583 5.93 -22.50 6.88
C LEU A 583 5.23 -22.05 5.58
N PHE A 584 5.02 -23.03 4.71
CA PHE A 584 4.30 -22.85 3.46
C PHE A 584 2.91 -23.46 3.54
N THR A 585 1.91 -22.74 3.05
CA THR A 585 0.56 -23.28 2.86
C THR A 585 0.06 -23.04 1.44
N ALA A 586 -0.53 -24.07 0.85
CA ALA A 586 -1.24 -23.94 -0.42
C ALA A 586 -2.64 -23.32 -0.25
N GLY A 587 -3.22 -23.41 0.94
CA GLY A 587 -4.49 -22.81 1.29
C GLY A 587 -4.40 -21.31 1.60
N GLY A 588 -5.53 -20.74 1.99
CA GLY A 588 -5.65 -19.34 2.40
C GLY A 588 -5.54 -19.13 3.91
N LEU A 589 -5.46 -17.87 4.30
CA LEU A 589 -5.40 -17.45 5.70
C LEU A 589 -6.69 -16.71 6.06
N ALA A 590 -7.39 -17.18 7.11
CA ALA A 590 -8.57 -16.52 7.65
C ALA A 590 -8.30 -16.10 9.10
N TYR A 591 -8.53 -14.84 9.40
CA TYR A 591 -8.35 -14.28 10.73
C TYR A 591 -9.55 -13.44 11.13
N SER A 592 -10.25 -13.85 12.19
CA SER A 592 -11.32 -13.06 12.77
C SER A 592 -10.97 -12.62 14.19
N THR A 593 -11.28 -11.38 14.53
CA THR A 593 -11.01 -10.83 15.86
C THR A 593 -12.10 -9.86 16.28
N ALA A 594 -12.40 -9.83 17.57
CA ALA A 594 -13.23 -8.81 18.19
C ALA A 594 -12.61 -8.34 19.51
N GLU A 595 -12.74 -7.06 19.80
CA GLU A 595 -12.36 -6.51 21.10
C GLU A 595 -13.49 -6.79 22.12
N LYS A 596 -13.17 -7.47 23.21
CA LYS A 596 -13.97 -7.84 24.39
C LYS A 596 -15.50 -7.71 24.26
N ARG A 597 -16.20 -8.82 24.15
CA ARG A 597 -17.64 -8.82 24.09
C ARG A 597 -18.29 -9.94 24.93
N ASP A 598 -19.31 -9.56 25.72
CA ASP A 598 -20.27 -10.49 26.30
C ASP A 598 -21.40 -10.72 25.27
N GLY A 599 -21.14 -11.44 24.17
CA GLY A 599 -22.15 -11.71 23.15
C GLY A 599 -21.54 -12.15 21.82
N ALA A 600 -22.40 -12.41 20.83
CA ALA A 600 -21.97 -12.84 19.51
C ALA A 600 -21.26 -11.70 18.74
N SER A 601 -20.01 -11.91 18.35
CA SER A 601 -19.35 -11.05 17.36
C SER A 601 -19.94 -11.32 15.97
N LEU A 602 -20.04 -10.27 15.17
CA LEU A 602 -20.47 -10.35 13.77
C LEU A 602 -19.29 -10.32 12.80
N ALA A 603 -18.06 -10.61 13.27
CA ALA A 603 -16.88 -10.69 12.45
C ALA A 603 -16.77 -12.06 11.78
N LYS A 604 -16.73 -12.06 10.45
CA LYS A 604 -16.57 -13.26 9.63
C LYS A 604 -15.44 -13.09 8.62
N ALA A 605 -14.39 -13.91 8.75
CA ALA A 605 -13.29 -14.01 7.79
C ALA A 605 -13.34 -15.36 7.07
N THR A 606 -13.35 -15.35 5.74
CA THR A 606 -13.41 -16.58 4.93
C THR A 606 -12.33 -16.54 3.86
N ALA A 607 -11.44 -17.53 3.86
CA ALA A 607 -10.44 -17.73 2.82
C ALA A 607 -10.71 -19.06 2.09
N ASN A 608 -10.98 -19.00 0.82
CA ASN A 608 -11.32 -20.17 0.01
C ASN A 608 -10.26 -20.42 -1.08
N VAL A 609 -9.90 -21.69 -1.25
CA VAL A 609 -9.10 -22.17 -2.37
C VAL A 609 -9.86 -23.33 -3.03
N GLY A 610 -10.11 -23.26 -4.34
CA GLY A 610 -10.79 -24.33 -5.09
C GLY A 610 -9.86 -25.53 -5.26
N SER A 611 -8.76 -25.37 -5.96
CA SER A 611 -7.78 -26.44 -6.15
C SER A 611 -6.37 -25.95 -5.94
N ALA A 612 -5.51 -26.77 -5.34
CA ALA A 612 -4.10 -26.50 -5.16
C ALA A 612 -3.24 -27.66 -5.65
N GLU A 613 -2.22 -27.33 -6.41
CA GLU A 613 -1.16 -28.25 -6.82
C GLU A 613 0.16 -27.75 -6.22
N VAL A 614 0.85 -28.61 -5.47
CA VAL A 614 2.13 -28.31 -4.86
C VAL A 614 3.16 -29.29 -5.38
N LEU A 615 4.20 -28.80 -6.04
CA LEU A 615 5.34 -29.57 -6.50
C LEU A 615 6.59 -29.18 -5.72
N VAL A 616 7.17 -30.14 -5.04
CA VAL A 616 8.47 -30.00 -4.37
C VAL A 616 9.49 -30.84 -5.11
N SER A 617 10.43 -30.20 -5.79
CA SER A 617 11.49 -30.91 -6.54
C SER A 617 12.90 -30.59 -5.99
N GLY A 618 13.02 -29.67 -5.04
CA GLY A 618 14.29 -29.30 -4.43
C GLY A 618 14.12 -28.37 -3.22
N GLY A 619 15.24 -27.94 -2.64
CA GLY A 619 15.26 -27.05 -1.47
C GLY A 619 14.97 -27.75 -0.13
N THR A 620 14.90 -26.96 0.93
CA THR A 620 14.51 -27.40 2.27
C THR A 620 13.20 -26.70 2.66
N ILE A 621 12.26 -27.44 3.23
CA ILE A 621 10.99 -26.91 3.69
C ILE A 621 10.78 -27.32 5.14
N ASP A 622 10.56 -26.32 6.00
CA ASP A 622 10.20 -26.52 7.41
C ASP A 622 8.70 -26.24 7.60
N GLY A 623 7.89 -27.28 7.43
CA GLY A 623 6.43 -27.25 7.55
C GLY A 623 5.69 -26.88 6.25
N LEU A 624 5.07 -27.90 5.64
CA LEU A 624 4.25 -27.77 4.43
C LEU A 624 2.79 -28.14 4.74
N LEU A 625 1.88 -27.22 4.45
CA LEU A 625 0.45 -27.39 4.63
C LEU A 625 -0.27 -27.39 3.27
N GLY A 626 -1.16 -28.36 3.07
CA GLY A 626 -2.03 -28.39 1.90
C GLY A 626 -3.26 -27.50 2.05
N GLY A 627 -3.90 -27.53 3.22
CA GLY A 627 -5.07 -26.72 3.53
C GLY A 627 -4.71 -25.34 4.08
N GLY A 628 -5.73 -24.54 4.36
CA GLY A 628 -5.57 -23.19 4.87
C GLY A 628 -5.40 -23.12 6.40
N ILE A 629 -5.18 -21.91 6.89
CA ILE A 629 -5.01 -21.61 8.30
C ILE A 629 -6.10 -20.66 8.76
N ALA A 630 -6.87 -21.07 9.78
CA ALA A 630 -7.92 -20.26 10.38
C ALA A 630 -7.57 -19.91 11.83
N PHE A 631 -7.64 -18.63 12.17
CA PHE A 631 -7.44 -18.13 13.52
C PHE A 631 -8.64 -17.32 13.98
N ASP A 632 -9.18 -17.72 15.11
CA ASP A 632 -10.15 -16.93 15.87
C ASP A 632 -9.50 -16.42 17.15
N ASN A 633 -9.43 -15.12 17.34
CA ASN A 633 -8.82 -14.49 18.52
C ASN A 633 -9.85 -13.99 19.53
N VAL A 634 -11.06 -14.54 19.53
CA VAL A 634 -12.09 -14.08 20.48
C VAL A 634 -12.13 -14.95 21.71
N ASN A 635 -12.11 -14.31 22.87
CA ASN A 635 -12.35 -14.95 24.15
C ASN A 635 -13.78 -15.50 24.25
N GLY A 636 -14.05 -16.57 23.53
CA GLY A 636 -15.09 -17.51 23.93
C GLY A 636 -16.40 -17.54 23.20
N LYS A 637 -16.82 -16.66 22.29
CA LYS A 637 -18.08 -16.86 21.54
C LYS A 637 -18.17 -16.05 20.24
N ALA A 638 -18.33 -16.77 19.12
CA ALA A 638 -18.96 -16.33 17.86
C ALA A 638 -18.25 -15.30 16.97
N THR A 639 -16.93 -15.28 16.87
CA THR A 639 -16.27 -14.93 15.62
C THR A 639 -16.16 -16.18 14.75
N ASN A 640 -16.00 -15.98 13.46
CA ASN A 640 -15.94 -17.07 12.52
C ASN A 640 -14.76 -16.84 11.56
N ALA A 641 -13.71 -17.63 11.74
CA ALA A 641 -12.58 -17.68 10.83
C ALA A 641 -12.63 -19.02 10.08
N VAL A 642 -12.83 -18.97 8.76
CA VAL A 642 -13.00 -20.18 7.95
C VAL A 642 -11.96 -20.20 6.84
N ALA A 643 -11.15 -21.25 6.77
CA ALA A 643 -10.21 -21.49 5.68
C ALA A 643 -10.59 -22.79 4.96
N ASN A 644 -11.16 -22.69 3.78
CA ASN A 644 -11.62 -23.84 2.98
C ASN A 644 -10.66 -24.12 1.83
N THR A 645 -10.37 -25.41 1.60
CA THR A 645 -9.68 -25.89 0.41
C THR A 645 -10.47 -27.07 -0.17
N GLU A 646 -10.92 -27.00 -1.43
CA GLU A 646 -11.70 -28.11 -1.99
C GLU A 646 -10.81 -29.32 -2.28
N SER A 647 -9.66 -29.09 -2.95
CA SER A 647 -8.75 -30.16 -3.25
C SER A 647 -7.28 -29.72 -3.20
N VAL A 648 -6.41 -30.60 -2.75
CA VAL A 648 -4.97 -30.40 -2.83
C VAL A 648 -4.27 -31.65 -3.31
N THR A 649 -3.30 -31.48 -4.22
CA THR A 649 -2.33 -32.51 -4.58
C THR A 649 -0.95 -32.00 -4.18
N ILE A 650 -0.26 -32.74 -3.33
CA ILE A 650 1.14 -32.47 -2.95
C ILE A 650 2.00 -33.58 -3.57
N GLU A 651 2.91 -33.21 -4.46
CA GLU A 651 3.87 -34.10 -5.07
C GLU A 651 5.29 -33.73 -4.64
N VAL A 652 6.01 -34.66 -4.07
CA VAL A 652 7.42 -34.52 -3.66
C VAL A 652 8.27 -35.44 -4.53
N THR A 653 9.11 -34.84 -5.37
CA THR A 653 10.05 -35.55 -6.26
C THR A 653 11.51 -35.32 -5.85
N GLY A 654 11.78 -34.35 -4.98
CA GLY A 654 13.12 -34.00 -4.48
C GLY A 654 13.05 -33.10 -3.27
N GLY A 655 14.20 -32.63 -2.79
CA GLY A 655 14.30 -31.76 -1.62
C GLY A 655 14.24 -32.46 -0.28
N GLU A 656 14.18 -31.67 0.78
CA GLU A 656 14.12 -32.13 2.17
C GLU A 656 12.99 -31.41 2.92
N ILE A 657 12.09 -32.17 3.55
CA ILE A 657 10.94 -31.61 4.27
C ILE A 657 11.03 -32.04 5.74
N ASN A 658 11.01 -31.04 6.62
CA ASN A 658 11.13 -31.20 8.07
C ASN A 658 9.86 -30.66 8.75
N ALA A 659 9.71 -31.01 10.06
CA ALA A 659 8.71 -30.31 10.88
C ALA A 659 9.02 -28.80 10.96
N ALA A 660 7.97 -28.00 11.07
CA ALA A 660 8.11 -26.55 11.12
C ALA A 660 9.04 -26.11 12.26
N ASN A 661 10.15 -25.46 11.91
CA ASN A 661 11.13 -24.94 12.87
C ASN A 661 11.28 -23.44 12.69
N VAL A 662 10.71 -22.68 13.59
CA VAL A 662 10.87 -21.22 13.65
C VAL A 662 11.91 -20.79 14.70
N ASP A 663 12.66 -21.71 15.27
CA ASP A 663 13.72 -21.42 16.27
C ASP A 663 14.70 -20.32 15.83
N PRO A 664 15.14 -20.22 14.55
CA PRO A 664 15.99 -19.13 14.11
C PRO A 664 15.31 -17.75 14.24
N ILE A 665 13.97 -17.71 14.16
CA ILE A 665 13.20 -16.47 14.18
C ILE A 665 12.57 -16.21 15.55
N THR A 666 12.30 -17.25 16.32
CA THR A 666 11.42 -17.17 17.50
C THR A 666 11.99 -17.79 18.78
N LYS A 667 13.29 -18.15 18.83
CA LYS A 667 13.86 -18.63 20.12
C LYS A 667 13.48 -17.66 21.22
N PRO A 668 12.85 -18.15 22.33
CA PRO A 668 12.55 -17.25 23.43
C PRO A 668 13.85 -16.65 23.94
N ILE A 669 13.85 -15.32 24.05
CA ILE A 669 14.96 -14.60 24.67
C ILE A 669 15.08 -15.16 26.09
N GLN A 670 16.20 -15.78 26.41
CA GLN A 670 16.52 -16.13 27.80
C GLN A 670 16.81 -14.82 28.54
N GLY A 671 15.92 -14.38 29.40
CA GLY A 671 16.04 -13.15 30.16
C GLY A 671 14.73 -12.76 30.85
N GLU A 672 14.62 -11.52 31.32
CA GLU A 672 13.45 -10.99 32.05
C GLU A 672 12.10 -11.08 31.32
N HIS A 673 12.10 -11.41 30.04
CA HIS A 673 10.89 -11.60 29.21
C HIS A 673 10.54 -13.08 28.97
N ALA A 674 11.27 -14.03 29.59
CA ALA A 674 11.05 -15.46 29.41
C ALA A 674 9.67 -15.99 29.86
N GLY A 675 8.92 -15.20 30.60
CA GLY A 675 7.57 -15.52 31.08
C GLY A 675 6.40 -15.00 30.25
N VAL A 676 6.67 -14.22 29.18
CA VAL A 676 5.59 -13.70 28.32
C VAL A 676 5.38 -14.66 27.16
N PRO A 677 4.28 -15.45 27.15
CA PRO A 677 3.99 -16.32 26.02
C PRO A 677 3.94 -15.46 24.75
N SER A 678 4.63 -15.88 23.69
CA SER A 678 4.59 -15.23 22.39
C SER A 678 3.21 -15.45 21.71
N ARG A 679 2.16 -14.94 22.33
CA ARG A 679 0.75 -15.06 21.88
C ARG A 679 0.44 -14.26 20.60
N GLY A 680 1.41 -13.63 19.96
CA GLY A 680 1.15 -12.63 18.95
C GLY A 680 1.58 -12.95 17.52
N SER A 681 2.41 -13.96 17.28
CA SER A 681 2.78 -14.35 15.91
C SER A 681 2.00 -15.60 15.52
N HIS A 682 1.08 -15.48 14.56
CA HIS A 682 0.33 -16.64 14.04
C HIS A 682 1.26 -17.69 13.43
N VAL A 683 2.35 -17.26 12.78
CA VAL A 683 3.42 -18.12 12.28
C VAL A 683 4.04 -18.93 13.40
N HIS A 684 4.37 -18.28 14.53
CA HIS A 684 4.94 -18.97 15.69
C HIS A 684 3.95 -19.98 16.31
N GLN A 685 2.67 -19.63 16.41
CA GLN A 685 1.66 -20.56 16.95
C GLN A 685 1.50 -21.79 16.05
N VAL A 686 1.43 -21.61 14.73
CA VAL A 686 1.34 -22.73 13.79
C VAL A 686 2.62 -23.57 13.83
N ALA A 687 3.79 -22.95 13.79
CA ALA A 687 5.05 -23.66 13.84
C ALA A 687 5.25 -24.38 15.17
N LYS A 688 4.87 -23.78 16.31
CA LYS A 688 4.88 -24.45 17.62
C LYS A 688 3.93 -25.65 17.65
N THR A 689 2.77 -25.54 17.00
CA THR A 689 1.79 -26.63 16.90
C THR A 689 2.30 -27.79 16.03
N LEU A 690 3.03 -27.46 14.96
CA LEU A 690 3.58 -28.43 14.00
C LEU A 690 4.99 -28.93 14.37
N GLY A 691 5.73 -28.18 15.21
CA GLY A 691 7.13 -28.41 15.53
C GLY A 691 7.39 -29.06 16.91
N LYS A 692 8.49 -28.64 17.57
CA LYS A 692 9.03 -29.24 18.79
C LYS A 692 8.07 -29.39 19.98
N ASP A 693 7.17 -28.43 20.14
CA ASP A 693 6.18 -28.43 21.22
C ASP A 693 4.81 -28.98 20.76
N GLY A 694 4.75 -29.50 19.53
CA GLY A 694 3.54 -30.02 18.89
C GLY A 694 3.73 -31.44 18.33
N ALA A 695 3.07 -31.72 17.22
CA ALA A 695 3.02 -33.08 16.65
C ALA A 695 4.25 -33.48 15.84
N ASN A 696 5.26 -32.62 15.65
CA ASN A 696 6.39 -32.81 14.74
C ASN A 696 5.94 -33.21 13.33
N VAL A 697 5.21 -32.30 12.67
CA VAL A 697 4.59 -32.54 11.36
C VAL A 697 5.41 -31.86 10.27
N ALA A 698 5.93 -32.63 9.33
CA ALA A 698 6.61 -32.14 8.13
C ALA A 698 5.61 -31.76 7.04
N ILE A 699 4.64 -32.63 6.79
CA ILE A 699 3.57 -32.39 5.80
C ILE A 699 2.22 -32.60 6.48
N LEU A 700 1.40 -31.57 6.44
CA LEU A 700 -0.02 -31.62 6.81
C LEU A 700 -0.87 -31.47 5.55
N GLY A 701 -1.49 -32.52 5.08
CA GLY A 701 -2.35 -32.46 3.90
C GLY A 701 -3.56 -31.56 4.09
N GLY A 702 -4.13 -31.53 5.31
CA GLY A 702 -5.17 -30.58 5.69
C GLY A 702 -4.62 -29.22 6.11
N GLY A 703 -5.42 -28.47 6.84
CA GLY A 703 -5.07 -27.15 7.36
C GLY A 703 -5.06 -27.09 8.87
N VAL A 704 -4.90 -25.90 9.41
CA VAL A 704 -4.85 -25.63 10.86
C VAL A 704 -5.99 -24.72 11.26
N ALA A 705 -6.72 -25.10 12.32
CA ALA A 705 -7.70 -24.25 12.97
C ALA A 705 -7.31 -24.00 14.43
N SER A 706 -7.31 -22.73 14.85
CA SER A 706 -6.98 -22.33 16.22
C SER A 706 -7.96 -21.28 16.75
N GLY A 707 -8.60 -21.60 17.86
CA GLY A 707 -9.65 -20.79 18.47
C GLY A 707 -11.05 -21.42 18.36
N ALA A 708 -11.98 -20.97 19.21
CA ALA A 708 -13.31 -21.59 19.34
C ALA A 708 -14.22 -21.44 18.10
N GLY A 709 -14.00 -20.38 17.31
CA GLY A 709 -14.71 -20.10 16.06
C GLY A 709 -13.89 -20.33 14.81
N ALA A 710 -12.75 -20.99 14.92
CA ALA A 710 -11.88 -21.26 13.78
C ALA A 710 -12.21 -22.62 13.14
N GLU A 711 -12.31 -22.64 11.82
CA GLU A 711 -12.57 -23.83 11.02
C GLU A 711 -11.61 -23.89 9.84
N SER A 712 -10.91 -25.01 9.66
CA SER A 712 -10.15 -25.27 8.45
C SER A 712 -10.62 -26.58 7.85
N THR A 713 -11.14 -26.52 6.62
CA THR A 713 -11.71 -27.68 5.92
C THR A 713 -10.96 -28.00 4.64
N ILE A 714 -10.86 -29.28 4.35
CA ILE A 714 -10.38 -29.78 3.08
C ILE A 714 -11.19 -31.00 2.67
N GLN A 715 -11.61 -31.05 1.40
CA GLN A 715 -12.46 -32.17 0.94
C GLN A 715 -11.63 -33.32 0.38
N ASN A 716 -10.59 -33.02 -0.40
CA ASN A 716 -9.78 -34.03 -1.06
C ASN A 716 -8.28 -33.73 -0.89
N VAL A 717 -7.52 -34.72 -0.41
CA VAL A 717 -6.06 -34.64 -0.27
C VAL A 717 -5.43 -35.78 -1.03
N LYS A 718 -4.45 -35.47 -1.89
CA LYS A 718 -3.61 -36.45 -2.56
C LYS A 718 -2.15 -36.16 -2.27
N LEU A 719 -1.44 -37.11 -1.65
CA LEU A 719 -0.01 -37.01 -1.37
C LEU A 719 0.75 -38.03 -2.23
N LEU A 720 1.73 -37.54 -2.99
CA LEU A 720 2.60 -38.34 -3.86
C LEU A 720 4.04 -38.14 -3.42
N LEU A 721 4.62 -39.11 -2.76
CA LEU A 721 5.99 -39.08 -2.27
C LEU A 721 6.88 -39.95 -3.18
N ASN A 722 7.25 -39.35 -4.34
CA ASN A 722 7.99 -40.06 -5.41
C ASN A 722 9.52 -39.91 -5.29
N GLY A 723 10.00 -39.07 -4.36
CA GLY A 723 11.42 -38.80 -4.13
C GLY A 723 11.60 -37.81 -2.99
N GLY A 724 12.84 -37.29 -2.86
CA GLY A 724 13.18 -36.41 -1.75
C GLY A 724 13.34 -37.09 -0.41
N LYS A 725 13.40 -36.32 0.65
CA LYS A 725 13.57 -36.80 2.04
C LYS A 725 12.54 -36.10 2.92
N VAL A 726 11.74 -36.87 3.65
CA VAL A 726 10.81 -36.35 4.64
C VAL A 726 11.25 -36.84 6.00
N ASN A 727 11.65 -35.95 6.90
CA ASN A 727 12.32 -36.30 8.17
C ASN A 727 11.36 -36.45 9.36
N ASP A 728 10.12 -35.97 9.22
CA ASP A 728 9.13 -35.98 10.29
C ASP A 728 7.77 -36.53 9.81
N ASN A 729 6.77 -36.49 10.65
CA ASN A 729 5.48 -37.09 10.38
C ASN A 729 4.73 -36.41 9.20
N VAL A 730 3.99 -37.25 8.49
CA VAL A 730 3.10 -36.86 7.40
C VAL A 730 1.65 -37.17 7.77
N PHE A 731 0.78 -36.19 7.76
CA PHE A 731 -0.64 -36.38 8.05
C PHE A 731 -1.47 -35.92 6.85
N ALA A 732 -2.41 -36.74 6.40
CA ALA A 732 -3.34 -36.37 5.36
C ALA A 732 -4.47 -35.46 5.86
N GLY A 733 -4.79 -35.53 7.16
CA GLY A 733 -5.83 -34.72 7.77
C GLY A 733 -5.37 -33.32 8.19
N GLY A 734 -6.27 -32.58 8.84
CA GLY A 734 -6.00 -31.27 9.44
C GLY A 734 -5.70 -31.35 10.94
N LEU A 735 -5.35 -30.22 11.53
CA LEU A 735 -5.05 -30.06 12.94
C LEU A 735 -5.91 -28.95 13.55
N ALA A 736 -6.60 -29.27 14.63
CA ALA A 736 -7.34 -28.30 15.42
C ALA A 736 -6.69 -28.12 16.78
N THR A 737 -6.45 -26.88 17.18
CA THR A 737 -5.95 -26.53 18.50
C THR A 737 -7.01 -25.75 19.26
N LEU A 738 -7.37 -26.23 20.44
CA LEU A 738 -8.18 -25.48 21.37
C LEU A 738 -7.29 -24.41 22.01
N GLY A 739 -7.36 -23.19 21.48
CA GLY A 739 -6.85 -22.04 22.20
C GLY A 739 -7.71 -21.81 23.44
N GLY A 740 -7.19 -22.10 24.61
CA GLY A 740 -7.83 -21.85 25.87
C GLY A 740 -8.07 -20.36 26.15
#